data_96c830516c9e9df81dbf4ca8e3f8a014
#
_entry.id   96c830516c9e9df81dbf4ca8e3f8a014
#
_cell.length_a   1.000
_cell.length_b   1.000
_cell.length_c   1.000
_cell.angle_alpha   90.00
_cell.angle_beta   90.00
_cell.angle_gamma   90.00
#
_symmetry.space_group_name_H-M   'P 1'
#
loop_
_entity.id
_entity.type
_entity.pdbx_description
1 polymer ?
#
loop_
_entity_poly.entity_id
_entity_poly.type
_entity_poly.pdbx_seq_one_letter_code
_entity_poly.pdbx_strand_id
1 'polypeptide(L)'
;MERIRMIGLGKSFGVRQVFSNVSFEIKEGDRIALVGPNGAGKSTLLKCILGIEELDEGQVVMSPVASIGYLQQDVNLGDASLAEEIETAWEDVHALENKLQELTTYLETHEASESDLQRLDYLQNRLEWLGGYDYEQKTKRIVYGLGFTDEDLYKPANAFSGGQKTRINLAKALVRSPDFLFLDEPTNHLDMEMLEWLEGYLSSYRGGILIVSHDRYFMDRIVTGVVELDHHKATTYRGNYSRYVAQREERLKADTIAYEKQQEYIKKTEEYIDKYRAGIKSKMARGRQSQLNRLERLEAPETSHSLDFKFPPAAMSADKVLVLDHVSIGYKTDDPIIDDVSVVVRRGESVALIGPNGAGKSTMVKAIVGELFPTEGHIDIGNRVQVGYFSQEHEELHDRWQVVDEIINNYNFTEEKARNVLGSFLFKGDDVFKLVGDLSGGERARLALLKLFLQGDNFLILDEPTNHLDVPTREIVERALQQFGGTCFIISHDRYFLDQVSTRTLVLENKGLTEYLGNYSYYKEKLKEQLDIAALTEVVEEVAKEDVKSEAKTISTSPSDEPKKKTNTYMVEKQLAEVEEEIARLEATMKMYEVQLANPVVQQDLAEMENISKQLSDTESNLQQLYEKWEHFSELLA
;
A
#
# COMPACT_ATOMS: atom_id res chain seq x y z
N MET A 1 12.40 3.36 27.25
CA MET A 1 11.48 3.41 26.12
C MET A 1 10.90 4.81 26.02
N GLU A 2 11.24 5.50 24.97
CA GLU A 2 10.71 6.81 24.64
C GLU A 2 9.22 6.67 24.26
N ARG A 3 8.42 7.70 24.57
CA ARG A 3 6.98 7.72 24.24
C ARG A 3 6.46 9.13 24.07
N ILE A 4 5.48 9.27 23.20
CA ILE A 4 4.69 10.49 23.02
C ILE A 4 3.28 10.20 23.49
N ARG A 5 2.74 11.04 24.37
CA ARG A 5 1.34 10.94 24.83
C ARG A 5 0.56 12.18 24.41
N MET A 6 -0.53 11.95 23.76
CA MET A 6 -1.55 12.90 23.44
C MET A 6 -2.67 12.80 24.50
N ILE A 7 -2.98 13.90 25.19
CA ILE A 7 -3.90 13.92 26.32
C ILE A 7 -4.97 14.99 26.07
N GLY A 8 -6.18 14.56 25.73
CA GLY A 8 -7.34 15.42 25.59
C GLY A 8 -7.21 16.51 24.53
N LEU A 9 -6.53 16.21 23.40
CA LEU A 9 -6.28 17.20 22.36
C LEU A 9 -7.59 17.68 21.72
N GLY A 10 -7.71 19.01 21.57
CA GLY A 10 -8.81 19.65 20.86
C GLY A 10 -8.32 20.75 19.94
N LYS A 11 -8.96 20.88 18.76
CA LYS A 11 -8.67 21.91 17.76
C LYS A 11 -9.93 22.33 17.01
N SER A 12 -10.07 23.64 16.82
CA SER A 12 -11.16 24.25 16.06
C SER A 12 -10.63 25.37 15.17
N PHE A 13 -11.23 25.58 14.03
CA PHE A 13 -10.98 26.76 13.19
C PHE A 13 -12.26 27.61 13.15
N GLY A 14 -12.26 28.70 13.90
CA GLY A 14 -13.45 29.54 14.09
C GLY A 14 -14.59 28.75 14.75
N VAL A 15 -15.71 28.60 14.05
CA VAL A 15 -16.88 27.81 14.54
C VAL A 15 -16.80 26.32 14.18
N ARG A 16 -15.85 25.91 13.34
CA ARG A 16 -15.71 24.53 12.89
C ARG A 16 -14.78 23.77 13.82
N GLN A 17 -15.34 22.85 14.60
CA GLN A 17 -14.55 21.88 15.37
C GLN A 17 -13.94 20.85 14.43
N VAL A 18 -12.63 20.60 14.58
CA VAL A 18 -11.91 19.58 13.80
C VAL A 18 -11.85 18.28 14.59
N PHE A 19 -11.37 18.35 15.82
CA PHE A 19 -11.37 17.20 16.74
C PHE A 19 -11.45 17.69 18.20
N SER A 20 -11.89 16.80 19.09
CA SER A 20 -12.01 17.08 20.52
C SER A 20 -11.67 15.84 21.35
N ASN A 21 -11.07 16.08 22.51
CA ASN A 21 -10.72 15.06 23.51
C ASN A 21 -9.98 13.84 22.92
N VAL A 22 -9.05 14.07 21.96
CA VAL A 22 -8.24 13.03 21.35
C VAL A 22 -7.13 12.62 22.30
N SER A 23 -7.09 11.33 22.67
CA SER A 23 -6.08 10.80 23.60
C SER A 23 -5.59 9.43 23.11
N PHE A 24 -4.28 9.31 22.89
CA PHE A 24 -3.59 8.07 22.58
C PHE A 24 -2.09 8.21 22.86
N GLU A 25 -1.34 7.12 22.82
CA GLU A 25 0.11 7.14 23.01
C GLU A 25 0.83 6.38 21.90
N ILE A 26 2.05 6.79 21.61
CA ILE A 26 2.98 6.13 20.68
C ILE A 26 4.25 5.82 21.45
N LYS A 27 4.71 4.58 21.41
CA LYS A 27 5.94 4.10 22.02
C LYS A 27 6.96 3.77 20.96
N GLU A 28 8.20 3.72 21.34
CA GLU A 28 9.27 3.15 20.55
C GLU A 28 8.89 1.72 20.11
N GLY A 29 9.01 1.45 18.80
CA GLY A 29 8.59 0.19 18.18
C GLY A 29 7.11 0.08 17.81
N ASP A 30 6.25 1.01 18.25
CA ASP A 30 4.86 1.06 17.80
C ASP A 30 4.78 1.56 16.35
N ARG A 31 3.89 0.98 15.56
CA ARG A 31 3.55 1.39 14.19
C ARG A 31 2.07 1.66 14.12
N ILE A 32 1.71 2.93 14.24
CA ILE A 32 0.31 3.36 14.35
C ILE A 32 -0.13 4.02 13.05
N ALA A 33 -1.23 3.54 12.47
CA ALA A 33 -1.92 4.24 11.40
C ALA A 33 -2.96 5.21 11.95
N LEU A 34 -2.98 6.43 11.43
CA LEU A 34 -4.04 7.40 11.67
C LEU A 34 -4.98 7.39 10.47
N VAL A 35 -6.19 6.87 10.65
CA VAL A 35 -7.18 6.69 9.58
C VAL A 35 -8.42 7.55 9.83
N GLY A 36 -9.20 7.80 8.80
CA GLY A 36 -10.44 8.56 8.84
C GLY A 36 -10.77 9.18 7.49
N PRO A 37 -11.99 9.68 7.29
CA PRO A 37 -12.40 10.30 6.03
C PRO A 37 -11.57 11.54 5.70
N ASN A 38 -11.62 11.96 4.43
CA ASN A 38 -10.98 13.21 4.02
C ASN A 38 -11.64 14.40 4.76
N GLY A 39 -10.81 15.33 5.24
CA GLY A 39 -11.27 16.46 6.04
C GLY A 39 -11.56 16.16 7.52
N ALA A 40 -11.33 14.92 8.01
CA ALA A 40 -11.46 14.56 9.43
C ALA A 40 -10.42 15.24 10.35
N GLY A 41 -9.38 15.85 9.77
CA GLY A 41 -8.35 16.55 10.53
C GLY A 41 -7.07 15.74 10.81
N LYS A 42 -6.81 14.68 10.05
CA LYS A 42 -5.61 13.82 10.21
C LYS A 42 -4.31 14.62 10.15
N SER A 43 -4.08 15.37 9.07
CA SER A 43 -2.89 16.21 8.90
C SER A 43 -2.83 17.36 9.91
N THR A 44 -3.99 17.90 10.30
CA THR A 44 -4.07 18.92 11.37
C THR A 44 -3.63 18.34 12.71
N LEU A 45 -4.08 17.12 13.04
CA LEU A 45 -3.66 16.42 14.26
C LEU A 45 -2.15 16.16 14.27
N LEU A 46 -1.57 15.72 13.14
CA LEU A 46 -0.12 15.57 12.99
C LEU A 46 0.61 16.90 13.25
N LYS A 47 0.17 17.99 12.62
CA LYS A 47 0.77 19.33 12.81
C LYS A 47 0.66 19.82 14.25
N CYS A 48 -0.47 19.54 14.93
CA CYS A 48 -0.63 19.86 16.36
C CYS A 48 0.33 19.05 17.25
N ILE A 49 0.53 17.75 16.97
CA ILE A 49 1.46 16.91 17.73
C ILE A 49 2.90 17.41 17.55
N LEU A 50 3.24 17.90 16.36
CA LEU A 50 4.55 18.46 16.03
C LEU A 50 4.75 19.90 16.57
N GLY A 51 3.71 20.53 17.11
CA GLY A 51 3.77 21.92 17.54
C GLY A 51 3.83 22.96 16.40
N ILE A 52 3.54 22.56 15.16
CA ILE A 52 3.42 23.44 13.98
C ILE A 52 2.12 24.24 14.07
N GLU A 53 1.05 23.60 14.55
CA GLU A 53 -0.26 24.22 14.81
C GLU A 53 -0.52 24.22 16.31
N GLU A 54 -1.02 25.33 16.83
CA GLU A 54 -1.37 25.46 18.25
C GLU A 54 -2.63 24.64 18.58
N LEU A 55 -2.61 23.96 19.72
CA LEU A 55 -3.77 23.27 20.27
C LEU A 55 -4.69 24.26 21.01
N ASP A 56 -6.00 24.08 20.89
CA ASP A 56 -6.96 24.85 21.67
C ASP A 56 -7.16 24.21 23.05
N GLU A 57 -7.09 22.87 23.15
CA GLU A 57 -7.25 22.09 24.37
C GLU A 57 -6.26 20.92 24.42
N GLY A 58 -5.95 20.48 25.64
CA GLY A 58 -5.08 19.32 25.87
C GLY A 58 -3.60 19.63 25.81
N GLN A 59 -2.81 18.58 25.80
CA GLN A 59 -1.34 18.70 25.75
C GLN A 59 -0.68 17.47 25.13
N VAL A 60 0.46 17.70 24.47
CA VAL A 60 1.37 16.65 24.01
C VAL A 60 2.52 16.52 25.01
N VAL A 61 2.74 15.34 25.55
CA VAL A 61 3.82 15.06 26.50
C VAL A 61 4.84 14.16 25.83
N MET A 62 6.05 14.68 25.66
CA MET A 62 7.18 14.02 25.01
C MET A 62 8.46 14.27 25.80
N SER A 63 9.43 13.35 25.72
CA SER A 63 10.78 13.56 26.25
C SER A 63 11.46 14.72 25.51
N PRO A 64 12.11 15.66 26.21
CA PRO A 64 12.82 16.77 25.55
C PRO A 64 13.99 16.32 24.66
N VAL A 65 14.45 15.08 24.82
CA VAL A 65 15.58 14.50 24.07
C VAL A 65 15.11 13.74 22.84
N ALA A 66 13.82 13.37 22.77
CA ALA A 66 13.27 12.60 21.67
C ALA A 66 13.31 13.38 20.35
N SER A 67 13.84 12.75 19.32
CA SER A 67 13.90 13.30 17.96
C SER A 67 12.69 12.88 17.15
N ILE A 68 12.15 13.81 16.35
CA ILE A 68 11.02 13.54 15.44
C ILE A 68 11.44 13.83 14.01
N GLY A 69 11.23 12.87 13.13
CA GLY A 69 11.25 13.05 11.68
C GLY A 69 9.83 13.24 11.17
N TYR A 70 9.63 14.23 10.31
CA TYR A 70 8.33 14.51 9.72
C TYR A 70 8.42 14.63 8.21
N LEU A 71 7.58 13.90 7.49
CA LEU A 71 7.38 14.06 6.05
C LEU A 71 6.35 15.15 5.80
N GLN A 72 6.80 16.30 5.32
CA GLN A 72 5.94 17.42 4.92
C GLN A 72 5.54 17.28 3.44
N GLN A 73 4.27 17.56 3.13
CA GLN A 73 3.74 17.43 1.76
C GLN A 73 4.26 18.52 0.81
N ASP A 74 4.37 19.76 1.29
CA ASP A 74 4.82 20.90 0.47
C ASP A 74 6.19 21.39 0.93
N VAL A 75 7.22 21.15 0.12
CA VAL A 75 8.56 21.68 0.37
C VAL A 75 9.10 22.38 -0.87
N ASN A 76 9.48 23.63 -0.68
CA ASN A 76 10.28 24.35 -1.66
C ASN A 76 11.74 23.97 -1.47
N LEU A 77 12.27 23.17 -2.38
CA LEU A 77 13.69 22.82 -2.43
C LEU A 77 14.44 23.93 -3.18
N GLY A 78 15.63 24.26 -2.68
CA GLY A 78 16.50 25.27 -3.26
C GLY A 78 17.21 24.82 -4.53
N ASP A 79 18.21 25.63 -4.94
CA ASP A 79 19.06 25.36 -6.11
C ASP A 79 20.21 24.38 -5.80
N ALA A 80 20.35 23.95 -4.55
CA ALA A 80 21.34 22.96 -4.13
C ALA A 80 21.15 21.62 -4.85
N SER A 81 22.24 20.88 -5.03
CA SER A 81 22.16 19.53 -5.59
C SER A 81 21.39 18.59 -4.64
N LEU A 82 20.87 17.47 -5.20
CA LEU A 82 20.19 16.46 -4.37
C LEU A 82 21.10 15.99 -3.22
N ALA A 83 22.38 15.74 -3.49
CA ALA A 83 23.34 15.33 -2.49
C ALA A 83 23.46 16.38 -1.35
N GLU A 84 23.68 17.65 -1.70
CA GLU A 84 23.75 18.74 -0.72
C GLU A 84 22.46 18.90 0.07
N GLU A 85 21.31 18.77 -0.58
CA GLU A 85 20.00 18.86 0.07
C GLU A 85 19.78 17.74 1.10
N ILE A 86 20.21 16.51 0.81
CA ILE A 86 20.15 15.40 1.75
C ILE A 86 21.19 15.57 2.87
N GLU A 87 22.37 16.09 2.54
CA GLU A 87 23.45 16.39 3.49
C GLU A 87 22.97 17.32 4.63
N THR A 88 22.05 18.24 4.35
CA THR A 88 21.46 19.10 5.39
C THR A 88 20.80 18.31 6.53
N ALA A 89 20.39 17.06 6.26
CA ALA A 89 19.86 16.19 7.30
C ALA A 89 20.92 15.80 8.36
N TRP A 90 22.22 15.94 8.05
CA TRP A 90 23.34 15.55 8.89
C TRP A 90 24.11 16.74 9.50
N GLU A 91 23.57 17.96 9.42
CA GLU A 91 24.23 19.16 9.96
C GLU A 91 24.67 18.99 11.42
N ASP A 92 23.85 18.32 12.25
CA ASP A 92 24.18 18.05 13.66
C ASP A 92 25.36 17.08 13.80
N VAL A 93 25.48 16.08 12.91
CA VAL A 93 26.58 15.12 12.87
C VAL A 93 27.86 15.83 12.46
N HIS A 94 27.82 16.61 11.37
CA HIS A 94 28.97 17.38 10.90
C HIS A 94 29.46 18.41 11.94
N ALA A 95 28.52 19.04 12.66
CA ALA A 95 28.89 19.94 13.76
C ALA A 95 29.59 19.22 14.91
N LEU A 96 29.23 17.95 15.18
CA LEU A 96 29.90 17.12 16.17
C LEU A 96 31.26 16.61 15.68
N GLU A 97 31.34 16.18 14.41
CA GLU A 97 32.62 15.76 13.79
C GLU A 97 33.64 16.88 13.80
N ASN A 98 33.24 18.09 13.43
CA ASN A 98 34.09 19.28 13.47
C ASN A 98 34.61 19.55 14.91
N LYS A 99 33.72 19.49 15.91
CA LYS A 99 34.10 19.66 17.31
C LYS A 99 35.04 18.56 17.81
N LEU A 100 34.82 17.33 17.36
CA LEU A 100 35.67 16.19 17.67
C LEU A 100 37.06 16.37 17.07
N GLN A 101 37.11 16.78 15.79
CA GLN A 101 38.34 17.03 15.05
C GLN A 101 39.14 18.21 15.68
N GLU A 102 38.46 19.31 16.02
CA GLU A 102 39.09 20.44 16.74
C GLU A 102 39.71 20.00 18.07
N LEU A 103 38.95 19.22 18.85
CA LEU A 103 39.44 18.73 20.15
C LEU A 103 40.58 17.74 19.97
N THR A 104 40.52 16.85 19.00
CA THR A 104 41.60 15.89 18.70
C THR A 104 42.88 16.62 18.28
N THR A 105 42.78 17.60 17.39
CA THR A 105 43.91 18.43 16.94
C THR A 105 44.50 19.22 18.11
N TYR A 106 43.67 19.73 19.01
CA TYR A 106 44.13 20.40 20.22
C TYR A 106 44.93 19.45 21.14
N LEU A 107 44.44 18.22 21.33
CA LEU A 107 45.08 17.20 22.16
C LEU A 107 46.39 16.65 21.57
N GLU A 108 46.59 16.71 20.25
CA GLU A 108 47.87 16.38 19.61
C GLU A 108 48.98 17.35 19.96
N THR A 109 48.66 18.58 20.31
CA THR A 109 49.63 19.66 20.55
C THR A 109 49.73 20.10 22.03
N HIS A 110 48.80 19.64 22.87
CA HIS A 110 48.70 20.01 24.29
C HIS A 110 48.55 18.78 25.19
N GLU A 111 49.02 18.86 26.43
CA GLU A 111 48.78 17.81 27.42
C GLU A 111 47.28 17.74 27.76
N ALA A 112 46.68 16.53 27.63
CA ALA A 112 45.27 16.28 27.87
C ALA A 112 44.92 16.51 29.35
N SER A 113 43.98 17.39 29.64
CA SER A 113 43.37 17.48 30.96
C SER A 113 42.25 16.42 31.11
N GLU A 114 41.91 16.09 32.37
CA GLU A 114 40.81 15.15 32.65
C GLU A 114 39.47 15.63 32.08
N SER A 115 39.23 16.93 32.05
CA SER A 115 38.05 17.55 31.44
C SER A 115 38.01 17.40 29.91
N ASP A 116 39.18 17.44 29.25
CA ASP A 116 39.26 17.27 27.79
C ASP A 116 39.00 15.83 27.38
N LEU A 117 39.51 14.87 28.17
CA LEU A 117 39.24 13.45 27.94
C LEU A 117 37.75 13.11 28.13
N GLN A 118 37.09 13.64 29.16
CA GLN A 118 35.64 13.48 29.37
C GLN A 118 34.84 14.12 28.24
N ARG A 119 35.29 15.26 27.70
CA ARG A 119 34.65 15.92 26.58
C ARG A 119 34.81 15.11 25.26
N LEU A 120 35.99 14.52 25.06
CA LEU A 120 36.27 13.65 23.93
C LEU A 120 35.36 12.42 23.95
N ASP A 121 35.31 11.74 25.10
CA ASP A 121 34.45 10.57 25.30
C ASP A 121 32.96 10.92 25.07
N TYR A 122 32.51 12.06 25.59
CA TYR A 122 31.14 12.54 25.35
C TYR A 122 30.86 12.80 23.87
N LEU A 123 31.75 13.45 23.12
CA LEU A 123 31.58 13.75 21.70
C LEU A 123 31.61 12.47 20.86
N GLN A 124 32.48 11.51 21.17
CA GLN A 124 32.56 10.22 20.50
C GLN A 124 31.27 9.39 20.70
N ASN A 125 30.85 9.23 21.96
CA ASN A 125 29.61 8.53 22.30
C ASN A 125 28.39 9.19 21.66
N ARG A 126 28.38 10.52 21.59
CA ARG A 126 27.27 11.25 20.95
C ARG A 126 27.25 11.06 19.44
N LEU A 127 28.42 11.07 18.79
CA LEU A 127 28.55 10.80 17.36
C LEU A 127 28.11 9.37 17.01
N GLU A 128 28.58 8.39 17.81
CA GLU A 128 28.17 6.98 17.64
C GLU A 128 26.66 6.81 17.83
N TRP A 129 26.09 7.45 18.84
CA TRP A 129 24.64 7.40 19.08
C TRP A 129 23.81 7.98 17.92
N LEU A 130 24.33 9.02 17.25
CA LEU A 130 23.70 9.59 16.05
C LEU A 130 23.97 8.77 14.78
N GLY A 131 24.74 7.69 14.84
CA GLY A 131 25.11 6.85 13.69
C GLY A 131 26.10 7.51 12.73
N GLY A 132 26.95 8.43 13.24
CA GLY A 132 27.87 9.24 12.44
C GLY A 132 28.93 8.46 11.68
N TYR A 133 29.20 7.20 12.01
CA TYR A 133 30.19 6.38 11.29
C TYR A 133 29.62 5.67 10.05
N ASP A 134 28.30 5.47 9.99
CA ASP A 134 27.62 4.71 8.93
C ASP A 134 26.65 5.56 8.07
N TYR A 135 26.64 6.89 8.30
CA TYR A 135 25.63 7.78 7.71
C TYR A 135 25.68 7.82 6.17
N GLU A 136 26.87 7.75 5.56
CA GLU A 136 27.01 7.75 4.10
C GLU A 136 26.39 6.51 3.46
N GLN A 137 26.68 5.32 4.01
CA GLN A 137 26.12 4.07 3.48
C GLN A 137 24.62 4.02 3.67
N LYS A 138 24.13 4.48 4.82
CA LYS A 138 22.72 4.57 5.11
C LYS A 138 22.01 5.54 4.18
N THR A 139 22.59 6.71 3.94
CA THR A 139 22.09 7.70 2.99
C THR A 139 21.98 7.11 1.60
N LYS A 140 23.03 6.47 1.08
CA LYS A 140 23.02 5.81 -0.23
C LYS A 140 21.92 4.76 -0.32
N ARG A 141 21.81 3.88 0.68
CA ARG A 141 20.76 2.85 0.71
C ARG A 141 19.36 3.44 0.65
N ILE A 142 19.09 4.55 1.34
CA ILE A 142 17.77 5.20 1.33
C ILE A 142 17.51 5.89 -0.01
N VAL A 143 18.50 6.61 -0.53
CA VAL A 143 18.38 7.35 -1.80
C VAL A 143 18.11 6.39 -2.97
N TYR A 144 18.89 5.30 -3.08
CA TYR A 144 18.68 4.29 -4.12
C TYR A 144 17.37 3.52 -3.93
N GLY A 145 17.00 3.21 -2.68
CA GLY A 145 15.71 2.58 -2.38
C GLY A 145 14.49 3.42 -2.76
N LEU A 146 14.65 4.74 -2.83
CA LEU A 146 13.63 5.68 -3.32
C LEU A 146 13.77 5.99 -4.82
N GLY A 147 14.54 5.18 -5.56
CA GLY A 147 14.63 5.22 -7.01
C GLY A 147 15.44 6.38 -7.58
N PHE A 148 16.37 6.94 -6.84
CA PHE A 148 17.36 7.90 -7.37
C PHE A 148 18.61 7.17 -7.81
N THR A 149 19.28 7.73 -8.82
CA THR A 149 20.53 7.22 -9.40
C THR A 149 21.72 8.10 -9.00
N ASP A 150 22.95 7.62 -9.26
CA ASP A 150 24.16 8.42 -9.03
C ASP A 150 24.16 9.73 -9.83
N GLU A 151 23.57 9.74 -11.03
CA GLU A 151 23.43 10.95 -11.85
C GLU A 151 22.49 11.98 -11.22
N ASP A 152 21.45 11.50 -10.51
CA ASP A 152 20.47 12.36 -9.86
C ASP A 152 21.07 13.13 -8.68
N LEU A 153 22.09 12.56 -8.00
CA LEU A 153 22.76 13.20 -6.88
C LEU A 153 23.33 14.58 -7.19
N TYR A 154 23.74 14.79 -8.45
CA TYR A 154 24.36 16.05 -8.90
C TYR A 154 23.36 17.03 -9.53
N LYS A 155 22.09 16.63 -9.69
CA LYS A 155 21.04 17.49 -10.24
C LYS A 155 20.53 18.48 -9.20
N PRO A 156 20.24 19.75 -9.57
CA PRO A 156 19.60 20.70 -8.67
C PRO A 156 18.26 20.19 -8.15
N ALA A 157 18.01 20.28 -6.85
CA ALA A 157 16.81 19.76 -6.23
C ALA A 157 15.50 20.42 -6.73
N ASN A 158 15.56 21.67 -7.18
CA ASN A 158 14.42 22.38 -7.77
C ASN A 158 14.04 21.85 -9.16
N ALA A 159 14.96 21.21 -9.90
CA ALA A 159 14.72 20.67 -11.24
C ALA A 159 13.89 19.37 -11.24
N PHE A 160 13.73 18.73 -10.09
CA PHE A 160 12.94 17.52 -9.95
C PHE A 160 11.42 17.81 -10.03
N SER A 161 10.67 16.82 -10.51
CA SER A 161 9.20 16.87 -10.53
C SER A 161 8.61 16.92 -9.11
N GLY A 162 7.34 17.33 -8.98
CA GLY A 162 6.66 17.39 -7.67
C GLY A 162 6.74 16.06 -6.90
N GLY A 163 6.46 14.95 -7.57
CA GLY A 163 6.55 13.63 -6.95
C GLY A 163 7.98 13.24 -6.55
N GLN A 164 8.99 13.62 -7.35
CA GLN A 164 10.39 13.41 -6.97
C GLN A 164 10.81 14.27 -5.78
N LYS A 165 10.31 15.51 -5.67
CA LYS A 165 10.54 16.37 -4.51
C LYS A 165 9.95 15.78 -3.22
N THR A 166 8.78 15.16 -3.30
CA THR A 166 8.20 14.43 -2.17
C THR A 166 9.09 13.26 -1.75
N ARG A 167 9.67 12.52 -2.69
CA ARG A 167 10.63 11.43 -2.41
C ARG A 167 11.92 11.94 -1.77
N ILE A 168 12.44 13.10 -2.19
CA ILE A 168 13.60 13.74 -1.55
C ILE A 168 13.31 14.06 -0.08
N ASN A 169 12.12 14.58 0.22
CA ASN A 169 11.71 14.85 1.60
C ASN A 169 11.54 13.59 2.43
N LEU A 170 11.00 12.54 1.83
CA LEU A 170 10.94 11.23 2.46
C LEU A 170 12.35 10.73 2.80
N ALA A 171 13.30 10.82 1.86
CA ALA A 171 14.71 10.48 2.11
C ALA A 171 15.28 11.25 3.31
N LYS A 172 15.09 12.56 3.36
CA LYS A 172 15.55 13.42 4.47
C LYS A 172 14.95 13.00 5.82
N ALA A 173 13.67 12.65 5.86
CA ALA A 173 13.00 12.16 7.06
C ALA A 173 13.54 10.81 7.54
N LEU A 174 13.88 9.90 6.61
CA LEU A 174 14.34 8.54 6.91
C LEU A 174 15.82 8.49 7.29
N VAL A 175 16.65 9.33 6.67
CA VAL A 175 18.12 9.32 6.82
C VAL A 175 18.53 9.47 8.28
N ARG A 176 17.94 10.39 9.03
CA ARG A 176 18.25 10.65 10.43
C ARG A 176 17.90 9.51 11.39
N SER A 177 17.01 8.58 11.00
CA SER A 177 16.42 7.55 11.88
C SER A 177 15.99 8.10 13.25
N PRO A 178 15.07 9.07 13.28
CA PRO A 178 14.60 9.69 14.51
C PRO A 178 13.91 8.68 15.44
N ASP A 179 13.78 9.00 16.74
CA ASP A 179 13.05 8.15 17.70
C ASP A 179 11.57 7.98 17.33
N PHE A 180 11.00 9.00 16.68
CA PHE A 180 9.63 8.95 16.15
C PHE A 180 9.58 9.48 14.72
N LEU A 181 8.91 8.73 13.84
CA LEU A 181 8.76 9.06 12.44
C LEU A 181 7.29 9.29 12.12
N PHE A 182 6.96 10.50 11.64
CA PHE A 182 5.61 10.90 11.26
C PHE A 182 5.52 11.06 9.75
N LEU A 183 4.68 10.22 9.12
CA LEU A 183 4.57 10.13 7.67
C LEU A 183 3.13 10.49 7.25
N ASP A 184 2.98 11.57 6.49
CA ASP A 184 1.69 11.98 5.91
C ASP A 184 1.67 11.61 4.43
N GLU A 185 0.91 10.56 4.07
CA GLU A 185 0.78 9.97 2.73
C GLU A 185 2.13 9.60 2.07
N PRO A 186 2.99 8.79 2.73
CA PRO A 186 4.32 8.46 2.21
C PRO A 186 4.29 7.59 0.95
N THR A 187 3.16 6.97 0.65
CA THR A 187 2.95 6.07 -0.49
C THR A 187 2.65 6.81 -1.79
N ASN A 188 2.30 8.10 -1.70
CA ASN A 188 2.02 8.90 -2.89
C ASN A 188 3.28 9.08 -3.75
N HIS A 189 3.15 8.95 -5.06
CA HIS A 189 4.22 9.09 -6.05
C HIS A 189 5.34 8.04 -5.98
N LEU A 190 5.16 6.97 -5.19
CA LEU A 190 6.04 5.80 -5.20
C LEU A 190 5.48 4.76 -6.16
N ASP A 191 6.36 4.14 -6.94
CA ASP A 191 6.00 2.92 -7.68
C ASP A 191 6.07 1.67 -6.78
N MET A 192 5.73 0.52 -7.35
CA MET A 192 5.61 -0.71 -6.57
C MET A 192 6.94 -1.17 -5.95
N GLU A 193 8.06 -0.97 -6.65
CA GLU A 193 9.38 -1.35 -6.13
C GLU A 193 9.80 -0.48 -4.95
N MET A 194 9.61 0.84 -5.08
CA MET A 194 9.88 1.79 -4.00
C MET A 194 8.98 1.54 -2.78
N LEU A 195 7.69 1.19 -3.01
CA LEU A 195 6.77 0.83 -1.94
C LEU A 195 7.23 -0.43 -1.20
N GLU A 196 7.65 -1.48 -1.90
CA GLU A 196 8.16 -2.70 -1.29
C GLU A 196 9.46 -2.45 -0.51
N TRP A 197 10.35 -1.62 -1.05
CA TRP A 197 11.54 -1.20 -0.35
C TRP A 197 11.20 -0.43 0.95
N LEU A 198 10.26 0.54 0.87
CA LEU A 198 9.82 1.32 2.02
C LEU A 198 9.17 0.44 3.09
N GLU A 199 8.35 -0.53 2.69
CA GLU A 199 7.77 -1.54 3.59
C GLU A 199 8.86 -2.31 4.34
N GLY A 200 9.88 -2.79 3.62
CA GLY A 200 11.02 -3.49 4.21
C GLY A 200 11.79 -2.62 5.20
N TYR A 201 12.03 -1.36 4.84
CA TYR A 201 12.72 -0.39 5.70
C TYR A 201 11.93 -0.10 6.98
N LEU A 202 10.64 0.26 6.86
CA LEU A 202 9.79 0.59 8.01
C LEU A 202 9.47 -0.62 8.89
N SER A 203 9.42 -1.82 8.32
CA SER A 203 9.26 -3.06 9.10
C SER A 203 10.45 -3.33 10.03
N SER A 204 11.64 -2.92 9.65
CA SER A 204 12.86 -3.06 10.45
C SER A 204 13.16 -1.83 11.33
N TYR A 205 12.35 -0.78 11.24
CA TYR A 205 12.56 0.47 11.96
C TYR A 205 12.36 0.29 13.47
N ARG A 206 13.29 0.78 14.27
CA ARG A 206 13.27 0.61 15.74
C ARG A 206 12.43 1.65 16.47
N GLY A 207 12.34 2.87 15.93
CA GLY A 207 11.57 3.96 16.52
C GLY A 207 10.06 3.77 16.43
N GLY A 208 9.30 4.68 17.05
CA GLY A 208 7.85 4.74 16.90
C GLY A 208 7.46 5.37 15.58
N ILE A 209 6.40 4.88 14.93
CA ILE A 209 5.92 5.40 13.65
C ILE A 209 4.45 5.79 13.76
N LEU A 210 4.12 6.98 13.25
CA LEU A 210 2.75 7.41 13.02
C LEU A 210 2.56 7.69 11.53
N ILE A 211 1.66 6.93 10.89
CA ILE A 211 1.45 6.96 9.45
C ILE A 211 0.01 7.41 9.15
N VAL A 212 -0.15 8.39 8.29
CA VAL A 212 -1.40 8.65 7.58
C VAL A 212 -1.23 8.08 6.18
N SER A 213 -2.05 7.13 5.78
CA SER A 213 -2.04 6.58 4.42
C SER A 213 -3.41 6.07 4.03
N HIS A 214 -3.67 6.07 2.73
CA HIS A 214 -4.82 5.46 2.10
C HIS A 214 -4.48 4.11 1.42
N ASP A 215 -3.22 3.68 1.45
CA ASP A 215 -2.80 2.37 0.94
C ASP A 215 -3.04 1.29 2.00
N ARG A 216 -4.09 0.47 1.78
CA ARG A 216 -4.51 -0.59 2.69
C ARG A 216 -3.48 -1.71 2.79
N TYR A 217 -2.84 -2.05 1.66
CA TYR A 217 -1.86 -3.12 1.59
C TYR A 217 -0.58 -2.75 2.37
N PHE A 218 -0.12 -1.51 2.19
CA PHE A 218 0.99 -0.93 2.94
C PHE A 218 0.70 -0.91 4.45
N MET A 219 -0.48 -0.42 4.85
CA MET A 219 -0.87 -0.39 6.26
C MET A 219 -0.99 -1.80 6.86
N ASP A 220 -1.51 -2.76 6.11
CA ASP A 220 -1.70 -4.12 6.63
C ASP A 220 -0.38 -4.83 6.93
N ARG A 221 0.69 -4.52 6.18
CA ARG A 221 2.03 -5.07 6.37
C ARG A 221 2.81 -4.45 7.51
N ILE A 222 2.64 -3.15 7.74
CA ILE A 222 3.52 -2.41 8.66
C ILE A 222 2.85 -2.17 10.01
N VAL A 223 1.55 -1.89 10.03
CA VAL A 223 0.85 -1.31 11.18
C VAL A 223 0.55 -2.36 12.26
N THR A 224 0.79 -1.97 13.52
CA THR A 224 0.50 -2.77 14.72
C THR A 224 -0.68 -2.24 15.53
N GLY A 225 -1.12 -1.02 15.24
CA GLY A 225 -2.27 -0.37 15.86
C GLY A 225 -2.86 0.72 14.96
N VAL A 226 -4.16 0.97 15.07
CA VAL A 226 -4.88 1.96 14.28
C VAL A 226 -5.59 2.95 15.20
N VAL A 227 -5.47 4.23 14.91
CA VAL A 227 -6.24 5.32 15.52
C VAL A 227 -7.20 5.85 14.46
N GLU A 228 -8.47 5.62 14.65
CA GLU A 228 -9.54 6.13 13.77
C GLU A 228 -9.98 7.50 14.27
N LEU A 229 -9.90 8.50 13.41
CA LEU A 229 -10.44 9.84 13.66
C LEU A 229 -11.75 9.99 12.91
N ASP A 230 -12.85 9.91 13.63
CA ASP A 230 -14.20 9.99 13.08
C ASP A 230 -15.12 10.80 14.01
N HIS A 231 -16.04 11.58 13.43
CA HIS A 231 -16.97 12.45 14.18
C HIS A 231 -16.27 13.25 15.29
N HIS A 232 -15.11 13.86 14.97
CA HIS A 232 -14.29 14.68 15.88
C HIS A 232 -13.66 13.90 17.06
N LYS A 233 -13.76 12.57 17.10
CA LYS A 233 -13.25 11.72 18.19
C LYS A 233 -12.22 10.73 17.65
N ALA A 234 -11.29 10.33 18.52
CA ALA A 234 -10.34 9.28 18.20
C ALA A 234 -10.71 7.98 18.89
N THR A 235 -10.66 6.87 18.14
CA THR A 235 -10.83 5.51 18.66
C THR A 235 -9.62 4.69 18.31
N THR A 236 -9.05 3.98 19.28
CA THR A 236 -7.85 3.15 19.10
C THR A 236 -8.22 1.69 18.95
N TYR A 237 -7.63 1.03 17.94
CA TYR A 237 -7.78 -0.40 17.66
C TYR A 237 -6.40 -1.07 17.69
N ARG A 238 -6.33 -2.33 18.11
CA ARG A 238 -5.09 -3.12 18.14
C ARG A 238 -5.06 -4.11 16.98
N GLY A 239 -3.91 -4.22 16.35
CA GLY A 239 -3.67 -5.11 15.23
C GLY A 239 -3.39 -4.35 13.93
N ASN A 240 -3.26 -5.10 12.83
CA ASN A 240 -3.07 -4.56 11.49
C ASN A 240 -4.37 -3.96 10.92
N TYR A 241 -4.29 -3.43 9.71
CA TYR A 241 -5.41 -2.75 9.08
C TYR A 241 -6.61 -3.68 8.83
N SER A 242 -6.40 -4.90 8.36
CA SER A 242 -7.47 -5.90 8.14
C SER A 242 -8.23 -6.20 9.44
N ARG A 243 -7.51 -6.33 10.55
CA ARG A 243 -8.12 -6.56 11.86
C ARG A 243 -8.91 -5.35 12.36
N TYR A 244 -8.42 -4.14 12.09
CA TYR A 244 -9.16 -2.91 12.35
C TYR A 244 -10.49 -2.88 11.61
N VAL A 245 -10.50 -3.19 10.29
CA VAL A 245 -11.73 -3.22 9.47
C VAL A 245 -12.76 -4.17 10.10
N ALA A 246 -12.36 -5.37 10.46
CA ALA A 246 -13.25 -6.35 11.11
C ALA A 246 -13.82 -5.84 12.44
N GLN A 247 -12.96 -5.27 13.32
CA GLN A 247 -13.40 -4.70 14.61
C GLN A 247 -14.33 -3.49 14.43
N ARG A 248 -14.06 -2.65 13.43
CA ARG A 248 -14.92 -1.51 13.07
C ARG A 248 -16.30 -1.97 12.60
N GLU A 249 -16.36 -2.99 11.76
CA GLU A 249 -17.64 -3.56 11.32
C GLU A 249 -18.46 -4.14 12.46
N GLU A 250 -17.84 -4.88 13.37
CA GLU A 250 -18.50 -5.42 14.56
C GLU A 250 -19.05 -4.30 15.44
N ARG A 251 -18.27 -3.24 15.66
CA ARG A 251 -18.69 -2.06 16.41
C ARG A 251 -19.87 -1.37 15.75
N LEU A 252 -19.80 -1.10 14.43
CA LEU A 252 -20.89 -0.47 13.68
C LEU A 252 -22.20 -1.28 13.76
N LYS A 253 -22.10 -2.63 13.66
CA LYS A 253 -23.26 -3.52 13.86
C LYS A 253 -23.84 -3.40 15.26
N ALA A 254 -22.99 -3.37 16.28
CA ALA A 254 -23.43 -3.20 17.68
C ALA A 254 -24.08 -1.83 17.92
N ASP A 255 -23.47 -0.76 17.40
CA ASP A 255 -23.99 0.61 17.51
C ASP A 255 -25.33 0.76 16.77
N THR A 256 -25.48 0.12 15.60
CA THR A 256 -26.75 0.09 14.84
C THR A 256 -27.85 -0.58 15.64
N ILE A 257 -27.58 -1.74 16.22
CA ILE A 257 -28.55 -2.46 17.06
C ILE A 257 -28.91 -1.64 18.31
N ALA A 258 -27.94 -0.97 18.93
CA ALA A 258 -28.18 -0.11 20.10
C ALA A 258 -29.05 1.10 19.73
N TYR A 259 -28.75 1.74 18.58
CA TYR A 259 -29.54 2.86 18.07
C TYR A 259 -30.98 2.44 17.75
N GLU A 260 -31.18 1.35 17.02
CA GLU A 260 -32.52 0.83 16.69
C GLU A 260 -33.36 0.54 17.95
N LYS A 261 -32.75 -0.11 18.95
CA LYS A 261 -33.40 -0.35 20.24
C LYS A 261 -33.75 0.92 20.96
N GLN A 262 -32.88 1.92 20.93
CA GLN A 262 -33.18 3.23 21.55
C GLN A 262 -34.29 3.93 20.79
N GLN A 263 -34.32 3.94 19.47
CA GLN A 263 -35.38 4.54 18.66
C GLN A 263 -36.75 3.86 18.92
N GLU A 264 -36.75 2.53 19.00
CA GLU A 264 -37.94 1.77 19.35
C GLU A 264 -38.47 2.14 20.77
N TYR A 265 -37.54 2.27 21.73
CA TYR A 265 -37.87 2.72 23.09
C TYR A 265 -38.42 4.14 23.10
N ILE A 266 -37.82 5.08 22.38
CA ILE A 266 -38.27 6.47 22.23
C ILE A 266 -39.67 6.47 21.63
N LYS A 267 -39.89 5.80 20.50
CA LYS A 267 -41.19 5.73 19.84
C LYS A 267 -42.30 5.18 20.73
N LYS A 268 -42.04 4.03 21.39
CA LYS A 268 -43.02 3.44 22.36
C LYS A 268 -43.30 4.36 23.51
N THR A 269 -42.33 5.12 23.97
CA THR A 269 -42.49 6.06 25.09
C THR A 269 -43.26 7.29 24.65
N GLU A 270 -43.02 7.85 23.48
CA GLU A 270 -43.78 8.96 22.88
C GLU A 270 -45.21 8.56 22.64
N GLU A 271 -45.51 7.40 22.05
CA GLU A 271 -46.87 6.88 21.89
C GLU A 271 -47.61 6.74 23.23
N TYR A 272 -46.91 6.29 24.27
CA TYR A 272 -47.49 6.23 25.62
C TYR A 272 -47.79 7.61 26.19
N ILE A 273 -46.90 8.57 26.03
CA ILE A 273 -47.05 9.94 26.50
C ILE A 273 -48.24 10.58 25.79
N ASP A 274 -48.37 10.46 24.48
CA ASP A 274 -49.46 11.02 23.69
C ASP A 274 -50.82 10.42 24.07
N LYS A 275 -50.86 9.09 24.25
CA LYS A 275 -52.08 8.38 24.65
C LYS A 275 -52.58 8.77 26.03
N TYR A 276 -51.69 9.10 26.95
CA TYR A 276 -52.03 9.39 28.37
C TYR A 276 -51.74 10.83 28.80
N ARG A 277 -51.55 11.74 27.85
CA ARG A 277 -51.26 13.15 28.09
C ARG A 277 -52.31 13.87 28.92
N ALA A 278 -53.58 13.46 28.74
CA ALA A 278 -54.72 13.92 29.50
C ALA A 278 -55.39 12.77 30.27
N GLY A 279 -55.83 12.99 31.49
CA GLY A 279 -56.55 12.01 32.30
C GLY A 279 -55.78 11.46 33.50
N ILE A 280 -56.28 10.39 34.13
CA ILE A 280 -55.83 9.85 35.41
C ILE A 280 -54.34 9.45 35.38
N LYS A 281 -53.78 9.03 34.23
CA LYS A 281 -52.40 8.63 34.07
C LYS A 281 -51.44 9.76 33.63
N SER A 282 -51.91 11.03 33.59
CA SER A 282 -51.10 12.18 33.15
C SER A 282 -49.83 12.42 33.99
N LYS A 283 -49.85 12.07 35.28
CA LYS A 283 -48.67 12.17 36.17
C LYS A 283 -47.57 11.18 35.73
N MET A 284 -47.94 9.94 35.33
CA MET A 284 -47.02 8.95 34.81
C MET A 284 -46.47 9.33 33.42
N ALA A 285 -47.32 9.90 32.54
CA ALA A 285 -46.92 10.42 31.25
C ALA A 285 -45.87 11.55 31.38
N ARG A 286 -46.06 12.50 32.31
CA ARG A 286 -45.07 13.55 32.60
C ARG A 286 -43.74 12.96 33.15
N GLY A 287 -43.82 11.92 34.02
CA GLY A 287 -42.62 11.24 34.51
C GLY A 287 -41.79 10.60 33.37
N ARG A 288 -42.47 9.91 32.42
CA ARG A 288 -41.80 9.34 31.23
C ARG A 288 -41.27 10.42 30.28
N GLN A 289 -41.98 11.53 30.11
CA GLN A 289 -41.48 12.70 29.36
C GLN A 289 -40.17 13.24 29.96
N SER A 290 -40.13 13.38 31.29
CA SER A 290 -38.93 13.84 31.98
C SER A 290 -37.76 12.85 31.85
N GLN A 291 -38.03 11.52 31.83
CA GLN A 291 -37.02 10.50 31.56
C GLN A 291 -36.53 10.59 30.12
N LEU A 292 -37.45 10.74 29.15
CA LEU A 292 -37.10 10.87 27.72
C LEU A 292 -36.25 12.13 27.44
N ASN A 293 -36.57 13.26 28.13
CA ASN A 293 -35.80 14.49 27.99
C ASN A 293 -34.39 14.43 28.59
N ARG A 294 -34.14 13.46 29.51
CA ARG A 294 -32.81 13.21 30.11
C ARG A 294 -32.04 12.10 29.39
N LEU A 295 -32.70 11.39 28.47
CA LEU A 295 -32.06 10.32 27.70
C LEU A 295 -31.05 10.94 26.77
N GLU A 296 -29.80 10.53 26.90
CA GLU A 296 -28.75 10.84 25.94
C GLU A 296 -29.06 10.10 24.62
N ARG A 297 -29.33 10.88 23.57
CA ARG A 297 -29.70 10.31 22.28
C ARG A 297 -28.47 9.85 21.58
N LEU A 298 -28.47 8.58 21.17
CA LEU A 298 -27.43 8.04 20.29
C LEU A 298 -27.57 8.69 18.90
N GLU A 299 -26.46 9.06 18.33
CA GLU A 299 -26.42 9.50 16.95
C GLU A 299 -26.65 8.29 16.03
N ALA A 300 -27.31 8.51 14.90
CA ALA A 300 -27.48 7.46 13.92
C ALA A 300 -26.11 7.01 13.42
N PRO A 301 -25.73 5.74 13.60
CA PRO A 301 -24.47 5.28 13.03
C PRO A 301 -24.52 5.47 11.52
N GLU A 302 -23.43 5.98 10.95
CA GLU A 302 -23.28 5.99 9.50
C GLU A 302 -23.20 4.54 9.02
N THR A 303 -24.34 3.93 8.78
CA THR A 303 -24.37 2.71 8.00
C THR A 303 -23.82 3.11 6.64
N SER A 304 -22.73 2.45 6.22
CA SER A 304 -22.36 2.44 4.84
C SER A 304 -23.57 1.86 4.09
N HIS A 305 -24.50 2.73 3.71
CA HIS A 305 -25.51 2.32 2.75
C HIS A 305 -24.71 1.79 1.56
N SER A 306 -24.81 0.50 1.33
CA SER A 306 -24.46 -0.10 0.05
C SER A 306 -25.40 0.55 -0.96
N LEU A 307 -25.06 1.75 -1.38
CA LEU A 307 -25.78 2.43 -2.44
C LEU A 307 -25.46 1.60 -3.68
N ASP A 308 -26.45 0.87 -4.14
CA ASP A 308 -26.42 0.09 -5.37
C ASP A 308 -26.27 1.06 -6.55
N PHE A 309 -25.04 1.45 -6.84
CA PHE A 309 -24.78 2.12 -8.11
C PHE A 309 -24.92 1.08 -9.22
N LYS A 310 -25.90 1.27 -10.09
CA LYS A 310 -26.11 0.41 -11.26
C LYS A 310 -25.62 1.11 -12.50
N PHE A 311 -24.63 0.54 -13.15
CA PHE A 311 -24.22 0.99 -14.47
C PHE A 311 -25.39 0.95 -15.47
N PRO A 312 -25.44 1.90 -16.41
CA PRO A 312 -26.20 1.69 -17.62
C PRO A 312 -25.73 0.39 -18.28
N PRO A 313 -26.63 -0.40 -18.87
CA PRO A 313 -26.22 -1.63 -19.54
C PRO A 313 -25.23 -1.29 -20.67
N ALA A 314 -24.01 -1.86 -20.57
CA ALA A 314 -22.98 -1.64 -21.56
C ALA A 314 -23.44 -2.20 -22.93
N ALA A 315 -23.27 -1.40 -23.98
CA ALA A 315 -23.59 -1.84 -25.33
C ALA A 315 -22.67 -3.00 -25.74
N MET A 316 -23.20 -3.93 -26.55
CA MET A 316 -22.45 -5.12 -26.97
C MET A 316 -21.32 -4.71 -27.93
N SER A 317 -20.06 -4.83 -27.50
CA SER A 317 -18.86 -4.61 -28.32
C SER A 317 -18.44 -5.85 -29.11
N ALA A 318 -17.45 -5.71 -29.99
CA ALA A 318 -16.75 -6.83 -30.61
C ALA A 318 -16.07 -7.72 -29.54
N ASP A 319 -15.74 -8.97 -29.89
CA ASP A 319 -15.02 -9.90 -29.00
C ASP A 319 -13.58 -9.43 -28.70
N LYS A 320 -12.87 -8.95 -29.74
CA LYS A 320 -11.60 -8.26 -29.60
C LYS A 320 -11.88 -6.77 -29.43
N VAL A 321 -11.64 -6.27 -28.23
CA VAL A 321 -11.89 -4.85 -27.87
C VAL A 321 -10.72 -3.99 -28.25
N LEU A 322 -9.51 -4.46 -27.97
CA LEU A 322 -8.24 -3.77 -28.30
C LEU A 322 -7.27 -4.82 -28.84
N VAL A 323 -6.57 -4.47 -29.92
CA VAL A 323 -5.47 -5.26 -30.50
C VAL A 323 -4.28 -4.35 -30.69
N LEU A 324 -3.19 -4.68 -30.05
CA LEU A 324 -1.86 -4.12 -30.34
C LEU A 324 -1.10 -5.17 -31.13
N ASP A 325 -0.57 -4.82 -32.31
CA ASP A 325 0.13 -5.74 -33.20
C ASP A 325 1.50 -5.16 -33.57
N HIS A 326 2.55 -5.72 -32.98
CA HIS A 326 3.94 -5.28 -33.12
C HIS A 326 4.14 -3.77 -32.95
N VAL A 327 3.56 -3.22 -31.87
CA VAL A 327 3.47 -1.78 -31.63
C VAL A 327 4.72 -1.28 -30.94
N SER A 328 5.38 -0.29 -31.55
CA SER A 328 6.43 0.52 -30.93
C SER A 328 5.96 1.97 -30.76
N ILE A 329 6.19 2.55 -29.59
CA ILE A 329 5.70 3.87 -29.21
C ILE A 329 6.84 4.70 -28.63
N GLY A 330 7.00 5.93 -29.12
CA GLY A 330 7.99 6.88 -28.62
C GLY A 330 7.76 8.29 -29.13
N TYR A 331 8.41 9.26 -28.50
CA TYR A 331 8.42 10.65 -28.98
C TYR A 331 9.51 10.90 -30.04
N LYS A 332 10.44 9.94 -30.19
CA LYS A 332 11.51 9.94 -31.21
C LYS A 332 11.49 8.59 -31.90
N THR A 333 11.66 8.59 -33.20
CA THR A 333 11.64 7.38 -34.03
C THR A 333 12.79 6.41 -33.70
N ASP A 334 13.95 6.96 -33.31
CA ASP A 334 15.16 6.17 -33.09
C ASP A 334 15.30 5.64 -31.63
N ASP A 335 14.43 6.08 -30.72
CA ASP A 335 14.45 5.66 -29.31
C ASP A 335 13.02 5.46 -28.79
N PRO A 336 12.38 4.33 -29.08
CA PRO A 336 11.06 4.03 -28.60
C PRO A 336 11.07 3.81 -27.08
N ILE A 337 10.02 4.25 -26.40
CA ILE A 337 9.78 4.00 -24.97
C ILE A 337 9.24 2.59 -24.78
N ILE A 338 8.40 2.14 -25.70
CA ILE A 338 7.82 0.81 -25.78
C ILE A 338 8.19 0.23 -27.13
N ASP A 339 8.63 -1.01 -27.17
CA ASP A 339 9.17 -1.62 -28.38
C ASP A 339 8.58 -3.01 -28.62
N ASP A 340 8.09 -3.25 -29.85
CA ASP A 340 7.56 -4.53 -30.35
C ASP A 340 6.54 -5.22 -29.39
N VAL A 341 5.53 -4.50 -28.98
CA VAL A 341 4.50 -5.02 -28.06
C VAL A 341 3.30 -5.53 -28.84
N SER A 342 2.88 -6.78 -28.54
CA SER A 342 1.67 -7.39 -29.10
C SER A 342 0.79 -7.90 -27.97
N VAL A 343 -0.49 -7.44 -27.94
CA VAL A 343 -1.48 -7.88 -26.96
C VAL A 343 -2.91 -7.78 -27.52
N VAL A 344 -3.78 -8.69 -27.10
CA VAL A 344 -5.20 -8.66 -27.44
C VAL A 344 -6.02 -8.62 -26.17
N VAL A 345 -6.84 -7.58 -26.00
CA VAL A 345 -7.80 -7.45 -24.91
C VAL A 345 -9.18 -7.88 -25.42
N ARG A 346 -9.81 -8.81 -24.72
CA ARG A 346 -11.11 -9.35 -25.08
C ARG A 346 -12.24 -8.72 -24.27
N ARG A 347 -13.44 -8.81 -24.81
CA ARG A 347 -14.65 -8.33 -24.14
C ARG A 347 -14.83 -8.98 -22.77
N GLY A 348 -15.10 -8.16 -21.75
CA GLY A 348 -15.34 -8.59 -20.38
C GLY A 348 -14.06 -8.84 -19.56
N GLU A 349 -12.88 -8.65 -20.17
CA GLU A 349 -11.62 -8.69 -19.40
C GLU A 349 -11.41 -7.39 -18.64
N SER A 350 -10.85 -7.53 -17.45
CA SER A 350 -10.33 -6.42 -16.66
C SER A 350 -8.81 -6.56 -16.58
N VAL A 351 -8.11 -5.75 -17.36
CA VAL A 351 -6.66 -5.84 -17.58
C VAL A 351 -5.96 -4.76 -16.77
N ALA A 352 -5.05 -5.15 -15.88
CA ALA A 352 -4.15 -4.24 -15.18
C ALA A 352 -2.87 -4.05 -15.99
N LEU A 353 -2.41 -2.81 -16.15
CA LEU A 353 -1.09 -2.47 -16.66
C LEU A 353 -0.22 -1.91 -15.53
N ILE A 354 0.83 -2.64 -15.17
CA ILE A 354 1.78 -2.25 -14.12
C ILE A 354 3.20 -2.11 -14.69
N GLY A 355 4.08 -1.48 -13.95
CA GLY A 355 5.49 -1.28 -14.30
C GLY A 355 6.07 -0.08 -13.56
N PRO A 356 7.40 0.11 -13.58
CA PRO A 356 8.07 1.21 -12.91
C PRO A 356 7.64 2.58 -13.46
N ASN A 357 7.92 3.63 -12.68
CA ASN A 357 7.66 5.00 -13.13
C ASN A 357 8.57 5.33 -14.32
N GLY A 358 7.96 5.92 -15.36
CA GLY A 358 8.68 6.21 -16.60
C GLY A 358 8.75 5.06 -17.61
N ALA A 359 8.25 3.87 -17.31
CA ALA A 359 8.22 2.73 -18.24
C ALA A 359 7.37 2.97 -19.51
N GLY A 360 6.52 4.01 -19.51
CA GLY A 360 5.68 4.33 -20.67
C GLY A 360 4.21 3.96 -20.53
N LYS A 361 3.72 3.64 -19.31
CA LYS A 361 2.31 3.26 -19.07
C LYS A 361 1.31 4.28 -19.63
N SER A 362 1.43 5.55 -19.22
CA SER A 362 0.55 6.64 -19.73
C SER A 362 0.79 6.94 -21.21
N THR A 363 2.00 6.69 -21.73
CA THR A 363 2.31 6.80 -23.16
C THR A 363 1.55 5.75 -23.97
N MET A 364 1.46 4.51 -23.45
CA MET A 364 0.65 3.44 -24.05
C MET A 364 -0.84 3.82 -24.07
N VAL A 365 -1.36 4.34 -22.95
CA VAL A 365 -2.76 4.79 -22.91
C VAL A 365 -3.03 5.91 -23.92
N LYS A 366 -2.16 6.92 -24.00
CA LYS A 366 -2.29 7.98 -25.01
C LYS A 366 -2.30 7.45 -26.42
N ALA A 367 -1.53 6.41 -26.72
CA ALA A 367 -1.56 5.76 -28.02
C ALA A 367 -2.86 4.99 -28.26
N ILE A 368 -3.39 4.29 -27.24
CA ILE A 368 -4.66 3.57 -27.35
C ILE A 368 -5.84 4.54 -27.55
N VAL A 369 -5.85 5.67 -26.85
CA VAL A 369 -6.90 6.69 -26.98
C VAL A 369 -6.79 7.48 -28.31
N GLY A 370 -5.63 7.40 -28.97
CA GLY A 370 -5.38 8.08 -30.26
C GLY A 370 -4.78 9.47 -30.15
N GLU A 371 -4.31 9.87 -28.96
CA GLU A 371 -3.58 11.13 -28.74
C GLU A 371 -2.13 11.06 -29.26
N LEU A 372 -1.57 9.85 -29.31
CA LEU A 372 -0.23 9.58 -29.82
C LEU A 372 -0.29 8.48 -30.88
N PHE A 373 0.42 8.64 -31.99
CA PHE A 373 0.51 7.59 -33.01
C PHE A 373 1.69 6.66 -32.73
N PRO A 374 1.54 5.35 -32.93
CA PRO A 374 2.65 4.42 -32.83
C PRO A 374 3.70 4.73 -33.93
N THR A 375 4.97 4.51 -33.61
CA THR A 375 6.06 4.65 -34.56
C THR A 375 6.14 3.48 -35.52
N GLU A 376 5.81 2.27 -35.02
CA GLU A 376 5.70 1.04 -35.79
C GLU A 376 4.50 0.22 -35.30
N GLY A 377 4.01 -0.69 -36.13
CA GLY A 377 2.86 -1.56 -35.83
C GLY A 377 1.49 -0.88 -35.95
N HIS A 378 0.47 -1.53 -35.44
CA HIS A 378 -0.91 -1.07 -35.53
C HIS A 378 -1.66 -1.24 -34.21
N ILE A 379 -2.54 -0.25 -33.93
CA ILE A 379 -3.47 -0.29 -32.79
C ILE A 379 -4.89 -0.32 -33.37
N ASP A 380 -5.62 -1.41 -33.13
CA ASP A 380 -6.98 -1.57 -33.60
C ASP A 380 -7.97 -1.61 -32.43
N ILE A 381 -8.97 -0.74 -32.47
CA ILE A 381 -10.12 -0.75 -31.58
C ILE A 381 -11.28 -1.47 -32.26
N GLY A 382 -11.85 -2.45 -31.57
CA GLY A 382 -12.90 -3.30 -32.11
C GLY A 382 -14.15 -2.54 -32.52
N ASN A 383 -14.95 -3.13 -33.42
CA ASN A 383 -16.21 -2.53 -33.87
C ASN A 383 -17.20 -2.36 -32.70
N ARG A 384 -17.93 -1.23 -32.67
CA ARG A 384 -18.88 -0.84 -31.62
C ARG A 384 -18.26 -0.71 -30.24
N VAL A 385 -16.94 -0.55 -30.13
CA VAL A 385 -16.28 -0.20 -28.89
C VAL A 385 -16.44 1.31 -28.69
N GLN A 386 -16.96 1.68 -27.52
CA GLN A 386 -17.05 3.05 -27.02
C GLN A 386 -16.06 3.16 -25.87
N VAL A 387 -15.06 4.03 -26.05
CA VAL A 387 -13.95 4.19 -25.11
C VAL A 387 -14.28 5.34 -24.17
N GLY A 388 -14.38 5.02 -22.88
CA GLY A 388 -14.38 6.01 -21.82
C GLY A 388 -12.99 6.10 -21.19
N TYR A 389 -12.42 7.29 -21.17
CA TYR A 389 -11.08 7.52 -20.63
C TYR A 389 -11.11 8.40 -19.38
N PHE A 390 -10.51 7.92 -18.32
CA PHE A 390 -10.27 8.66 -17.10
C PHE A 390 -8.81 9.10 -17.06
N SER A 391 -8.55 10.38 -17.27
CA SER A 391 -7.22 11.00 -17.21
C SER A 391 -6.94 11.60 -15.83
N GLN A 392 -5.67 11.79 -15.51
CA GLN A 392 -5.26 12.44 -14.26
C GLN A 392 -5.69 13.92 -14.15
N GLU A 393 -5.91 14.61 -15.26
CA GLU A 393 -6.15 16.06 -15.27
C GLU A 393 -7.63 16.46 -15.17
N HIS A 394 -8.58 15.51 -15.23
CA HIS A 394 -10.04 15.74 -15.08
C HIS A 394 -10.59 16.94 -15.85
N GLU A 395 -10.13 17.16 -17.09
CA GLU A 395 -10.42 18.36 -17.90
C GLU A 395 -11.90 18.54 -18.30
N GLU A 396 -12.74 17.52 -18.13
CA GLU A 396 -14.14 17.50 -18.60
C GLU A 396 -15.16 18.11 -17.64
N LEU A 397 -14.76 18.71 -16.53
CA LEU A 397 -15.67 19.27 -15.53
C LEU A 397 -15.84 20.80 -15.68
N HIS A 398 -17.08 21.27 -15.53
CA HIS A 398 -17.41 22.69 -15.64
C HIS A 398 -17.30 23.39 -14.29
N ASP A 399 -16.20 24.08 -13.99
CA ASP A 399 -15.90 24.71 -12.71
C ASP A 399 -16.99 25.65 -12.18
N ARG A 400 -17.77 26.28 -13.08
CA ARG A 400 -18.81 27.25 -12.72
C ARG A 400 -20.19 26.64 -12.46
N TRP A 401 -20.36 25.34 -12.70
CA TRP A 401 -21.61 24.67 -12.44
C TRP A 401 -21.65 24.10 -11.03
N GLN A 402 -22.88 23.93 -10.51
CA GLN A 402 -23.04 23.12 -9.30
C GLN A 402 -22.86 21.63 -9.62
N VAL A 403 -22.45 20.85 -8.62
CA VAL A 403 -22.26 19.41 -8.78
C VAL A 403 -23.53 18.72 -9.30
N VAL A 404 -24.70 19.14 -8.84
CA VAL A 404 -25.99 18.60 -9.30
C VAL A 404 -26.29 19.00 -10.73
N ASP A 405 -25.95 20.24 -11.14
CA ASP A 405 -26.16 20.71 -12.50
C ASP A 405 -25.28 19.99 -13.51
N GLU A 406 -24.06 19.59 -13.10
CA GLU A 406 -23.13 18.82 -13.91
C GLU A 406 -23.75 17.47 -14.34
N ILE A 407 -24.53 16.83 -13.45
CA ILE A 407 -25.22 15.58 -13.76
C ILE A 407 -26.54 15.79 -14.52
N ILE A 408 -27.34 16.81 -14.12
CA ILE A 408 -28.63 17.09 -14.76
C ILE A 408 -28.43 17.45 -16.24
N ASN A 409 -27.50 18.36 -16.52
CA ASN A 409 -27.30 18.90 -17.86
C ASN A 409 -26.65 17.89 -18.82
N ASN A 410 -25.73 17.06 -18.33
CA ASN A 410 -25.03 16.09 -19.20
C ASN A 410 -25.88 14.82 -19.48
N TYR A 411 -26.74 14.40 -18.54
CA TYR A 411 -27.47 13.13 -18.66
C TYR A 411 -28.99 13.28 -18.69
N ASN A 412 -29.50 14.51 -18.73
CA ASN A 412 -30.93 14.83 -18.75
C ASN A 412 -31.70 14.11 -17.63
N PHE A 413 -31.12 14.08 -16.43
CA PHE A 413 -31.73 13.49 -15.25
C PHE A 413 -32.66 14.49 -14.55
N THR A 414 -33.67 13.96 -13.84
CA THR A 414 -34.40 14.77 -12.86
C THR A 414 -33.50 15.06 -11.66
N GLU A 415 -33.75 16.17 -10.96
CA GLU A 415 -32.98 16.54 -9.76
C GLU A 415 -32.94 15.40 -8.73
N GLU A 416 -34.08 14.74 -8.49
CA GLU A 416 -34.16 13.60 -7.58
C GLU A 416 -33.22 12.45 -8.00
N LYS A 417 -33.24 12.09 -9.29
CA LYS A 417 -32.37 11.04 -9.84
C LYS A 417 -30.90 11.45 -9.75
N ALA A 418 -30.59 12.71 -10.09
CA ALA A 418 -29.22 13.23 -10.00
C ALA A 418 -28.69 13.18 -8.56
N ARG A 419 -29.51 13.61 -7.57
CA ARG A 419 -29.14 13.55 -6.14
C ARG A 419 -28.97 12.11 -5.64
N ASN A 420 -29.78 11.16 -6.08
CA ASN A 420 -29.63 9.75 -5.72
C ASN A 420 -28.32 9.17 -6.27
N VAL A 421 -27.99 9.47 -7.51
CA VAL A 421 -26.75 9.01 -8.15
C VAL A 421 -25.53 9.68 -7.50
N LEU A 422 -25.58 10.99 -7.23
CA LEU A 422 -24.52 11.71 -6.51
C LEU A 422 -24.35 11.16 -5.08
N GLY A 423 -25.46 10.82 -4.40
CA GLY A 423 -25.43 10.18 -3.10
C GLY A 423 -24.70 8.85 -3.09
N SER A 424 -24.78 8.04 -4.19
CA SER A 424 -24.03 6.80 -4.34
C SER A 424 -22.52 7.01 -4.40
N PHE A 425 -22.07 8.20 -4.76
CA PHE A 425 -20.68 8.63 -4.76
C PHE A 425 -20.35 9.59 -3.60
N LEU A 426 -21.07 9.48 -2.48
CA LEU A 426 -20.85 10.22 -1.22
C LEU A 426 -21.00 11.73 -1.32
N PHE A 427 -21.69 12.27 -2.32
CA PHE A 427 -22.13 13.67 -2.30
C PHE A 427 -23.46 13.76 -1.56
N LYS A 428 -23.43 14.24 -0.32
CA LYS A 428 -24.60 14.24 0.60
C LYS A 428 -25.01 15.67 0.97
N GLY A 429 -26.30 15.86 1.24
CA GLY A 429 -26.83 17.10 1.75
C GLY A 429 -26.53 18.31 0.87
N ASP A 430 -25.81 19.29 1.41
CA ASP A 430 -25.46 20.54 0.72
C ASP A 430 -24.27 20.41 -0.24
N ASP A 431 -23.53 19.28 -0.22
CA ASP A 431 -22.39 19.07 -1.12
C ASP A 431 -22.80 19.08 -2.59
N VAL A 432 -24.03 18.64 -2.90
CA VAL A 432 -24.55 18.63 -4.28
C VAL A 432 -24.74 20.03 -4.88
N PHE A 433 -24.80 21.06 -4.04
CA PHE A 433 -24.95 22.47 -4.46
C PHE A 433 -23.64 23.25 -4.48
N LYS A 434 -22.51 22.63 -4.07
CA LYS A 434 -21.18 23.24 -4.22
C LYS A 434 -20.87 23.48 -5.68
N LEU A 435 -20.09 24.52 -5.96
CA LEU A 435 -19.51 24.71 -7.29
C LEU A 435 -18.43 23.63 -7.53
N VAL A 436 -18.37 23.14 -8.74
CA VAL A 436 -17.36 22.15 -9.14
C VAL A 436 -15.95 22.69 -8.91
N GLY A 437 -15.73 24.00 -9.15
CA GLY A 437 -14.45 24.67 -8.90
C GLY A 437 -14.03 24.72 -7.43
N ASP A 438 -14.98 24.63 -6.48
CA ASP A 438 -14.72 24.64 -5.04
C ASP A 438 -14.48 23.25 -4.45
N LEU A 439 -14.57 22.20 -5.26
CA LEU A 439 -14.33 20.82 -4.84
C LEU A 439 -12.85 20.57 -4.57
N SER A 440 -12.56 19.80 -3.54
CA SER A 440 -11.23 19.21 -3.34
C SER A 440 -10.85 18.28 -4.48
N GLY A 441 -9.54 18.01 -4.67
CA GLY A 441 -9.07 17.09 -5.72
C GLY A 441 -9.75 15.72 -5.67
N GLY A 442 -9.94 15.14 -4.48
CA GLY A 442 -10.64 13.88 -4.32
C GLY A 442 -12.14 13.94 -4.61
N GLU A 443 -12.83 15.06 -4.27
CA GLU A 443 -14.24 15.25 -4.63
C GLU A 443 -14.38 15.43 -6.15
N ARG A 444 -13.45 16.13 -6.79
CA ARG A 444 -13.39 16.33 -8.24
C ARG A 444 -13.18 15.01 -8.98
N ALA A 445 -12.23 14.18 -8.52
CA ALA A 445 -12.00 12.84 -9.06
C ALA A 445 -13.25 11.93 -8.93
N ARG A 446 -13.95 11.98 -7.79
CA ARG A 446 -15.22 11.25 -7.59
C ARG A 446 -16.29 11.66 -8.61
N LEU A 447 -16.44 12.96 -8.83
CA LEU A 447 -17.43 13.47 -9.79
C LEU A 447 -17.07 13.07 -11.22
N ALA A 448 -15.80 13.12 -11.60
CA ALA A 448 -15.32 12.70 -12.91
C ALA A 448 -15.54 11.20 -13.15
N LEU A 449 -15.22 10.35 -12.16
CA LEU A 449 -15.49 8.90 -12.23
C LEU A 449 -16.99 8.61 -12.35
N LEU A 450 -17.83 9.31 -11.57
CA LEU A 450 -19.28 9.16 -11.70
C LEU A 450 -19.77 9.53 -13.10
N LYS A 451 -19.27 10.63 -13.67
CA LYS A 451 -19.60 11.02 -15.06
C LYS A 451 -19.23 9.92 -16.03
N LEU A 452 -17.99 9.43 -15.98
CA LEU A 452 -17.53 8.35 -16.83
C LEU A 452 -18.43 7.12 -16.75
N PHE A 453 -18.81 6.72 -15.54
CA PHE A 453 -19.68 5.56 -15.34
C PHE A 453 -21.12 5.77 -15.86
N LEU A 454 -21.58 7.01 -15.95
CA LEU A 454 -22.91 7.33 -16.50
C LEU A 454 -22.92 7.44 -18.02
N GLN A 455 -21.78 7.59 -18.70
CA GLN A 455 -21.68 7.70 -20.16
C GLN A 455 -22.18 6.43 -20.86
N GLY A 456 -22.04 5.26 -20.19
CA GLY A 456 -22.49 3.98 -20.74
C GLY A 456 -21.51 3.37 -21.74
N ASP A 457 -20.25 3.82 -21.72
CA ASP A 457 -19.17 3.24 -22.50
C ASP A 457 -18.96 1.79 -22.14
N ASN A 458 -18.46 0.99 -23.10
CA ASN A 458 -18.27 -0.46 -22.93
C ASN A 458 -16.80 -0.86 -22.81
N PHE A 459 -15.87 0.09 -22.98
CA PHE A 459 -14.45 -0.06 -22.73
C PHE A 459 -13.94 1.11 -21.90
N LEU A 460 -13.58 0.86 -20.64
CA LEU A 460 -13.07 1.88 -19.73
C LEU A 460 -11.55 1.79 -19.65
N ILE A 461 -10.90 2.91 -19.88
CA ILE A 461 -9.45 3.10 -19.68
C ILE A 461 -9.29 4.02 -18.47
N LEU A 462 -8.65 3.51 -17.41
CA LEU A 462 -8.51 4.20 -16.13
C LEU A 462 -7.02 4.40 -15.81
N ASP A 463 -6.56 5.66 -15.84
CA ASP A 463 -5.18 6.02 -15.50
C ASP A 463 -5.14 6.58 -14.07
N GLU A 464 -4.63 5.78 -13.12
CA GLU A 464 -4.54 6.05 -11.68
C GLU A 464 -5.87 6.51 -11.04
N PRO A 465 -6.97 5.73 -11.18
CA PRO A 465 -8.29 6.15 -10.73
C PRO A 465 -8.43 6.23 -9.19
N THR A 466 -7.50 5.66 -8.45
CA THR A 466 -7.49 5.64 -6.98
C THR A 466 -6.71 6.78 -6.35
N ASN A 467 -5.98 7.58 -7.14
CA ASN A 467 -5.20 8.70 -6.63
C ASN A 467 -6.11 9.76 -6.01
N HIS A 468 -5.67 10.31 -4.87
CA HIS A 468 -6.40 11.31 -4.07
C HIS A 468 -7.76 10.85 -3.52
N LEU A 469 -8.17 9.58 -3.74
CA LEU A 469 -9.40 9.04 -3.18
C LEU A 469 -9.16 8.51 -1.76
N ASP A 470 -10.08 8.82 -0.86
CA ASP A 470 -10.11 8.20 0.46
C ASP A 470 -10.62 6.74 0.39
N VAL A 471 -10.37 5.98 1.45
CA VAL A 471 -10.71 4.56 1.49
C VAL A 471 -12.19 4.28 1.18
N PRO A 472 -13.18 5.01 1.75
CA PRO A 472 -14.59 4.78 1.42
C PRO A 472 -14.91 4.99 -0.07
N THR A 473 -14.30 5.99 -0.68
CA THR A 473 -14.48 6.26 -2.13
C THR A 473 -13.86 5.16 -2.99
N ARG A 474 -12.65 4.68 -2.64
CA ARG A 474 -12.02 3.55 -3.33
C ARG A 474 -12.90 2.32 -3.31
N GLU A 475 -13.51 1.98 -2.17
CA GLU A 475 -14.44 0.86 -2.06
C GLU A 475 -15.67 0.99 -2.98
N ILE A 476 -16.19 2.21 -3.17
CA ILE A 476 -17.29 2.44 -4.11
C ILE A 476 -16.84 2.18 -5.54
N VAL A 477 -15.66 2.69 -5.93
CA VAL A 477 -15.11 2.50 -7.28
C VAL A 477 -14.80 1.02 -7.54
N GLU A 478 -14.22 0.32 -6.56
CA GLU A 478 -13.97 -1.13 -6.63
C GLU A 478 -15.25 -1.92 -6.91
N ARG A 479 -16.28 -1.70 -6.08
CA ARG A 479 -17.59 -2.36 -6.24
C ARG A 479 -18.24 -2.01 -7.56
N ALA A 480 -18.15 -0.75 -7.97
CA ALA A 480 -18.66 -0.31 -9.25
C ALA A 480 -17.98 -1.08 -10.40
N LEU A 481 -16.66 -1.15 -10.43
CA LEU A 481 -15.90 -1.84 -11.48
C LEU A 481 -16.11 -3.36 -11.46
N GLN A 482 -16.24 -3.98 -10.29
CA GLN A 482 -16.60 -5.40 -10.17
C GLN A 482 -17.96 -5.74 -10.77
N GLN A 483 -18.90 -4.79 -10.75
CA GLN A 483 -20.24 -4.94 -11.34
C GLN A 483 -20.30 -4.46 -12.80
N PHE A 484 -19.25 -3.87 -13.31
CA PHE A 484 -19.20 -3.38 -14.68
C PHE A 484 -19.17 -4.55 -15.67
N GLY A 485 -20.17 -4.61 -16.52
CA GLY A 485 -20.30 -5.68 -17.52
C GLY A 485 -19.50 -5.47 -18.81
N GLY A 486 -18.68 -4.42 -18.88
CA GLY A 486 -17.83 -4.10 -20.03
C GLY A 486 -16.39 -4.59 -19.85
N THR A 487 -15.47 -3.97 -20.56
CA THR A 487 -14.03 -4.25 -20.55
C THR A 487 -13.30 -3.11 -19.86
N CYS A 488 -12.30 -3.41 -19.03
CA CYS A 488 -11.49 -2.42 -18.35
C CYS A 488 -10.00 -2.55 -18.71
N PHE A 489 -9.33 -1.42 -18.88
CA PHE A 489 -7.87 -1.33 -18.96
C PHE A 489 -7.40 -0.34 -17.90
N ILE A 490 -6.67 -0.81 -16.90
CA ILE A 490 -6.45 -0.10 -15.65
C ILE A 490 -4.96 0.06 -15.39
N ILE A 491 -4.51 1.29 -15.19
CA ILE A 491 -3.20 1.60 -14.63
C ILE A 491 -3.42 2.03 -13.18
N SER A 492 -2.77 1.36 -12.24
CA SER A 492 -2.79 1.79 -10.83
C SER A 492 -1.56 1.27 -10.08
N HIS A 493 -1.15 2.02 -9.07
CA HIS A 493 -0.17 1.59 -8.07
C HIS A 493 -0.85 1.04 -6.80
N ASP A 494 -2.17 1.09 -6.71
CA ASP A 494 -2.95 0.52 -5.62
C ASP A 494 -3.10 -1.00 -5.80
N ARG A 495 -2.23 -1.74 -5.11
CA ARG A 495 -2.15 -3.22 -5.19
C ARG A 495 -3.46 -3.90 -4.76
N TYR A 496 -4.11 -3.37 -3.71
CA TYR A 496 -5.37 -3.91 -3.23
C TYR A 496 -6.49 -3.72 -4.26
N PHE A 497 -6.57 -2.54 -4.85
CA PHE A 497 -7.51 -2.22 -5.92
C PHE A 497 -7.32 -3.13 -7.13
N LEU A 498 -6.08 -3.28 -7.61
CA LEU A 498 -5.77 -4.17 -8.73
C LEU A 498 -6.15 -5.62 -8.42
N ASP A 499 -5.89 -6.09 -7.21
CA ASP A 499 -6.21 -7.46 -6.81
C ASP A 499 -7.71 -7.74 -6.79
N GLN A 500 -8.53 -6.74 -6.46
CA GLN A 500 -9.99 -6.86 -6.43
C GLN A 500 -10.67 -6.71 -7.80
N VAL A 501 -10.06 -5.98 -8.73
CA VAL A 501 -10.72 -5.59 -9.98
C VAL A 501 -10.14 -6.31 -11.20
N SER A 502 -8.83 -6.59 -11.24
CA SER A 502 -8.19 -7.18 -12.41
C SER A 502 -8.35 -8.70 -12.49
N THR A 503 -8.52 -9.19 -13.73
CA THR A 503 -8.53 -10.62 -14.07
C THR A 503 -7.26 -11.05 -14.77
N ARG A 504 -6.48 -10.07 -15.27
CA ARG A 504 -5.26 -10.28 -16.05
C ARG A 504 -4.30 -9.12 -15.79
N THR A 505 -3.01 -9.40 -15.68
CA THR A 505 -1.98 -8.40 -15.39
C THR A 505 -0.94 -8.37 -16.51
N LEU A 506 -0.67 -7.17 -17.00
CA LEU A 506 0.38 -6.86 -17.98
C LEU A 506 1.48 -6.07 -17.27
N VAL A 507 2.71 -6.52 -17.40
CA VAL A 507 3.89 -5.89 -16.79
C VAL A 507 4.73 -5.25 -17.89
N LEU A 508 4.88 -3.94 -17.84
CA LEU A 508 5.68 -3.16 -18.77
C LEU A 508 7.04 -2.86 -18.16
N GLU A 509 8.05 -3.57 -18.64
CA GLU A 509 9.44 -3.45 -18.17
C GLU A 509 10.40 -3.58 -19.35
N ASN A 510 11.55 -2.91 -19.29
CA ASN A 510 12.60 -2.97 -20.30
C ASN A 510 12.10 -2.76 -21.74
N LYS A 511 11.18 -1.80 -21.93
CA LYS A 511 10.50 -1.49 -23.22
C LYS A 511 9.58 -2.59 -23.74
N GLY A 512 9.51 -3.76 -23.08
CA GLY A 512 8.68 -4.91 -23.44
C GLY A 512 7.49 -5.13 -22.52
N LEU A 513 6.56 -6.00 -22.91
CA LEU A 513 5.36 -6.34 -22.18
C LEU A 513 5.32 -7.84 -21.85
N THR A 514 5.18 -8.16 -20.57
CA THR A 514 5.00 -9.53 -20.09
C THR A 514 3.57 -9.72 -19.58
N GLU A 515 2.95 -10.83 -19.91
CA GLU A 515 1.56 -11.14 -19.59
C GLU A 515 1.45 -12.21 -18.49
N TYR A 516 0.57 -11.96 -17.52
CA TYR A 516 0.19 -12.89 -16.46
C TYR A 516 -1.34 -13.07 -16.44
N LEU A 517 -1.81 -14.33 -16.57
CA LEU A 517 -3.24 -14.68 -16.63
C LEU A 517 -3.84 -14.77 -15.22
N GLY A 518 -3.81 -13.68 -14.48
CA GLY A 518 -4.32 -13.56 -13.13
C GLY A 518 -4.23 -12.13 -12.61
N ASN A 519 -4.73 -11.92 -11.39
CA ASN A 519 -4.68 -10.64 -10.69
C ASN A 519 -3.26 -10.31 -10.20
N TYR A 520 -3.12 -9.21 -9.45
CA TYR A 520 -1.82 -8.76 -8.92
C TYR A 520 -1.17 -9.78 -7.97
N SER A 521 -1.94 -10.45 -7.10
CA SER A 521 -1.42 -11.49 -6.19
C SER A 521 -0.85 -12.68 -6.97
N TYR A 522 -1.52 -13.13 -8.02
CA TYR A 522 -1.03 -14.18 -8.91
C TYR A 522 0.29 -13.79 -9.61
N TYR A 523 0.37 -12.55 -10.12
CA TYR A 523 1.63 -12.04 -10.69
C TYR A 523 2.77 -12.10 -9.68
N LYS A 524 2.55 -11.64 -8.43
CA LYS A 524 3.59 -11.66 -7.38
C LYS A 524 4.03 -13.06 -6.99
N GLU A 525 3.11 -14.00 -6.94
CA GLU A 525 3.42 -15.41 -6.69
C GLU A 525 4.32 -15.98 -7.79
N LYS A 526 3.97 -15.73 -9.06
CA LYS A 526 4.76 -16.16 -10.21
C LYS A 526 6.14 -15.50 -10.29
N LEU A 527 6.21 -14.21 -9.99
CA LEU A 527 7.49 -13.50 -9.93
C LEU A 527 8.40 -14.09 -8.84
N LYS A 528 7.85 -14.40 -7.66
CA LYS A 528 8.60 -15.05 -6.59
C LYS A 528 9.12 -16.43 -7.01
N GLU A 529 8.27 -17.26 -7.61
CA GLU A 529 8.69 -18.57 -8.15
C GLU A 529 9.84 -18.42 -9.15
N GLN A 530 9.78 -17.44 -10.06
CA GLN A 530 10.82 -17.18 -11.04
C GLN A 530 12.14 -16.73 -10.39
N LEU A 531 12.08 -15.87 -9.38
CA LEU A 531 13.26 -15.42 -8.64
C LEU A 531 13.89 -16.55 -7.83
N ASP A 532 13.08 -17.39 -7.18
CA ASP A 532 13.56 -18.56 -6.44
C ASP A 532 14.27 -19.56 -7.39
N ILE A 533 13.72 -19.78 -8.58
CA ILE A 533 14.35 -20.63 -9.62
C ILE A 533 15.65 -20.00 -10.13
N ALA A 534 15.66 -18.68 -10.39
CA ALA A 534 16.86 -17.97 -10.84
C ALA A 534 17.99 -18.04 -9.80
N ALA A 535 17.66 -17.80 -8.52
CA ALA A 535 18.62 -17.91 -7.41
C ALA A 535 19.21 -19.33 -7.29
N LEU A 536 18.37 -20.37 -7.44
CA LEU A 536 18.81 -21.76 -7.46
C LEU A 536 19.73 -22.04 -8.66
N THR A 537 19.45 -21.46 -9.82
CA THR A 537 20.26 -21.63 -11.04
C THR A 537 21.61 -20.96 -10.90
N GLU A 538 21.69 -19.75 -10.32
CA GLU A 538 22.96 -19.06 -10.03
C GLU A 538 23.84 -19.85 -9.06
N VAL A 539 23.26 -20.40 -8.00
CA VAL A 539 23.99 -21.25 -7.04
C VAL A 539 24.54 -22.51 -7.73
N VAL A 540 23.77 -23.14 -8.62
CA VAL A 540 24.21 -24.31 -9.40
C VAL A 540 25.33 -23.93 -10.35
N GLU A 541 25.27 -22.77 -11.02
CA GLU A 541 26.33 -22.29 -11.89
C GLU A 541 27.61 -21.90 -11.13
N GLU A 542 27.51 -21.32 -9.93
CA GLU A 542 28.68 -21.04 -9.09
C GLU A 542 29.35 -22.31 -8.61
N VAL A 543 28.59 -23.32 -8.18
CA VAL A 543 29.11 -24.63 -7.80
C VAL A 543 29.78 -25.31 -8.99
N ALA A 544 29.18 -25.27 -10.18
CA ALA A 544 29.76 -25.81 -11.39
C ALA A 544 31.06 -25.09 -11.82
N LYS A 545 31.18 -23.77 -11.57
CA LYS A 545 32.40 -22.99 -11.83
C LYS A 545 33.52 -23.27 -10.81
N GLU A 546 33.16 -23.60 -9.56
CA GLU A 546 34.13 -24.04 -8.55
C GLU A 546 34.65 -25.46 -8.82
N ASP A 547 33.81 -26.40 -9.25
CA ASP A 547 34.21 -27.75 -9.64
C ASP A 547 35.16 -27.74 -10.84
N VAL A 548 34.92 -26.89 -11.85
CA VAL A 548 35.84 -26.75 -13.01
C VAL A 548 37.17 -26.07 -12.61
N LYS A 549 37.19 -25.22 -11.59
CA LYS A 549 38.43 -24.64 -11.05
C LYS A 549 39.23 -25.64 -10.19
N SER A 550 38.55 -26.60 -9.56
CA SER A 550 39.20 -27.64 -8.77
C SER A 550 39.85 -28.72 -9.66
N GLU A 551 39.25 -29.09 -10.81
CA GLU A 551 39.83 -30.02 -11.77
C GLU A 551 41.05 -29.45 -12.53
N ALA A 552 41.11 -28.13 -12.76
CA ALA A 552 42.25 -27.49 -13.43
C ALA A 552 43.50 -27.32 -12.54
N LYS A 553 43.44 -27.60 -11.24
CA LYS A 553 44.57 -27.54 -10.30
C LYS A 553 45.21 -28.92 -9.96
N THR A 554 44.67 -30.01 -10.50
CA THR A 554 45.10 -31.38 -10.12
C THR A 554 45.98 -32.09 -11.13
N ILE A 555 46.68 -31.39 -12.03
CA ILE A 555 47.70 -32.01 -12.90
C ILE A 555 49.04 -31.33 -12.61
N SER A 556 49.70 -31.66 -11.53
CA SER A 556 51.16 -31.78 -11.34
C SER A 556 51.46 -32.09 -9.88
N THR A 557 51.76 -33.30 -9.56
CA THR A 557 52.89 -33.87 -8.83
C THR A 557 52.54 -35.19 -8.14
N SER A 558 53.35 -36.19 -8.39
CA SER A 558 53.28 -37.55 -7.85
C SER A 558 53.92 -37.66 -6.45
N PRO A 559 54.01 -38.85 -5.83
CA PRO A 559 53.16 -39.25 -4.72
C PRO A 559 53.94 -39.44 -3.42
N SER A 560 53.31 -39.25 -2.29
CA SER A 560 53.55 -40.08 -1.08
C SER A 560 52.66 -39.63 0.07
N ASP A 561 52.19 -40.67 0.77
CA ASP A 561 51.64 -40.75 2.12
C ASP A 561 50.14 -40.48 2.36
N GLU A 562 49.49 -41.55 2.70
CA GLU A 562 48.27 -41.95 3.43
C GLU A 562 47.19 -40.93 3.80
N PRO A 563 45.90 -41.25 3.56
CA PRO A 563 44.77 -40.39 3.78
C PRO A 563 44.17 -40.58 5.19
N LYS A 564 44.00 -39.49 5.93
CA LYS A 564 43.15 -39.43 7.12
C LYS A 564 41.78 -38.88 6.82
N LYS A 565 40.76 -39.75 6.96
CA LYS A 565 39.36 -39.59 7.37
C LYS A 565 38.65 -38.20 7.25
N LYS A 566 38.73 -37.47 6.17
CA LYS A 566 37.87 -36.28 5.94
C LYS A 566 36.97 -36.38 4.70
N THR A 567 37.17 -37.38 3.87
CA THR A 567 36.48 -37.54 2.59
C THR A 567 35.13 -38.25 2.70
N ASN A 568 34.83 -38.85 3.85
CA ASN A 568 33.59 -39.64 4.00
C ASN A 568 32.39 -38.77 4.50
N THR A 569 32.63 -37.70 5.26
CA THR A 569 31.56 -36.88 5.86
C THR A 569 30.85 -36.06 4.79
N TYR A 570 31.55 -35.43 3.87
CA TYR A 570 30.99 -34.64 2.77
C TYR A 570 30.09 -35.46 1.82
N MET A 571 30.51 -36.69 1.50
CA MET A 571 29.68 -37.58 0.65
C MET A 571 28.40 -38.02 1.37
N VAL A 572 28.48 -38.24 2.69
CA VAL A 572 27.30 -38.59 3.50
C VAL A 572 26.37 -37.39 3.67
N GLU A 573 26.89 -36.19 3.88
CA GLU A 573 26.10 -34.95 3.92
C GLU A 573 25.37 -34.70 2.60
N LYS A 574 26.04 -34.89 1.45
CA LYS A 574 25.43 -34.77 0.13
C LYS A 574 24.30 -35.77 -0.08
N GLN A 575 24.54 -37.05 0.30
CA GLN A 575 23.53 -38.10 0.19
C GLN A 575 22.33 -37.85 1.16
N LEU A 576 22.57 -37.27 2.32
CA LEU A 576 21.53 -36.89 3.25
C LEU A 576 20.63 -35.77 2.63
N ALA A 577 21.24 -34.75 2.04
CA ALA A 577 20.52 -33.66 1.38
C ALA A 577 19.67 -34.15 0.17
N GLU A 578 20.20 -35.07 -0.62
CA GLU A 578 19.47 -35.69 -1.73
C GLU A 578 18.25 -36.49 -1.24
N VAL A 579 18.40 -37.22 -0.14
CA VAL A 579 17.29 -37.99 0.48
C VAL A 579 16.25 -37.06 1.09
N GLU A 580 16.64 -35.96 1.73
CA GLU A 580 15.73 -34.93 2.27
C GLU A 580 14.89 -34.27 1.17
N GLU A 581 15.50 -33.95 0.03
CA GLU A 581 14.79 -33.36 -1.11
C GLU A 581 13.77 -34.35 -1.71
N GLU A 582 14.14 -35.63 -1.80
CA GLU A 582 13.26 -36.67 -2.33
C GLU A 582 12.10 -36.99 -1.36
N ILE A 583 12.32 -36.94 -0.06
CA ILE A 583 11.28 -37.02 0.98
C ILE A 583 10.28 -35.88 0.81
N ALA A 584 10.74 -34.62 0.74
CA ALA A 584 9.88 -33.45 0.57
C ALA A 584 9.02 -33.54 -0.70
N ARG A 585 9.59 -34.06 -1.79
CA ARG A 585 8.89 -34.24 -3.07
C ARG A 585 7.79 -35.31 -2.98
N LEU A 586 8.05 -36.43 -2.30
CA LEU A 586 7.06 -37.49 -2.13
C LEU A 586 5.96 -37.09 -1.14
N GLU A 587 6.27 -36.35 -0.08
CA GLU A 587 5.27 -35.77 0.83
C GLU A 587 4.30 -34.83 0.11
N ALA A 588 4.82 -33.97 -0.77
CA ALA A 588 3.99 -33.10 -1.59
C ALA A 588 3.07 -33.90 -2.54
N THR A 589 3.59 -34.98 -3.14
CA THR A 589 2.82 -35.87 -4.02
C THR A 589 1.74 -36.64 -3.25
N MET A 590 2.04 -37.10 -2.05
CA MET A 590 1.08 -37.77 -1.17
C MET A 590 -0.08 -36.84 -0.79
N LYS A 591 0.23 -35.61 -0.44
CA LYS A 591 -0.78 -34.59 -0.12
C LYS A 591 -1.68 -34.25 -1.32
N MET A 592 -1.13 -34.27 -2.54
CA MET A 592 -1.89 -34.11 -3.76
C MET A 592 -2.88 -35.28 -3.97
N TYR A 593 -2.47 -36.53 -3.74
CA TYR A 593 -3.37 -37.69 -3.85
C TYR A 593 -4.46 -37.70 -2.78
N GLU A 594 -4.15 -37.26 -1.55
CA GLU A 594 -5.15 -37.07 -0.49
C GLU A 594 -6.23 -36.02 -0.88
N VAL A 595 -5.81 -34.92 -1.46
CA VAL A 595 -6.73 -33.88 -1.97
C VAL A 595 -7.57 -34.38 -3.13
N GLN A 596 -7.02 -35.20 -4.02
CA GLN A 596 -7.75 -35.83 -5.12
C GLN A 596 -8.79 -36.84 -4.60
N LEU A 597 -8.45 -37.66 -3.60
CA LEU A 597 -9.39 -38.59 -2.96
C LEU A 597 -10.53 -37.87 -2.20
N ALA A 598 -10.27 -36.65 -1.71
CA ALA A 598 -11.29 -35.83 -1.05
C ALA A 598 -12.26 -35.16 -2.06
N ASN A 599 -11.96 -35.17 -3.36
CA ASN A 599 -12.79 -34.55 -4.38
C ASN A 599 -14.09 -35.36 -4.59
N PRO A 600 -15.30 -34.75 -4.46
CA PRO A 600 -16.58 -35.45 -4.61
C PRO A 600 -16.79 -36.08 -6.00
N VAL A 601 -16.12 -35.60 -7.04
CA VAL A 601 -16.19 -36.17 -8.39
C VAL A 601 -15.43 -37.49 -8.49
N VAL A 602 -14.26 -37.58 -7.88
CA VAL A 602 -13.44 -38.79 -7.83
C VAL A 602 -14.08 -39.86 -6.94
N GLN A 603 -14.79 -39.46 -5.89
CA GLN A 603 -15.52 -40.37 -5.00
C GLN A 603 -16.72 -41.07 -5.67
N GLN A 604 -17.18 -40.58 -6.81
CA GLN A 604 -18.25 -41.21 -7.60
C GLN A 604 -17.72 -42.21 -8.62
N ASP A 605 -16.44 -42.23 -8.92
CA ASP A 605 -15.79 -43.17 -9.82
C ASP A 605 -14.91 -44.17 -9.04
N LEU A 606 -15.44 -45.35 -8.81
CA LEU A 606 -14.77 -46.41 -8.05
C LEU A 606 -13.43 -46.85 -8.66
N ALA A 607 -13.30 -46.82 -9.98
CA ALA A 607 -12.07 -47.25 -10.66
C ALA A 607 -10.97 -46.19 -10.51
N GLU A 608 -11.31 -44.92 -10.57
CA GLU A 608 -10.37 -43.81 -10.39
C GLU A 608 -9.93 -43.67 -8.91
N MET A 609 -10.86 -43.88 -7.96
CA MET A 609 -10.59 -43.90 -6.54
C MET A 609 -9.64 -45.06 -6.14
N GLU A 610 -9.81 -46.25 -6.71
CA GLU A 610 -8.97 -47.42 -6.46
C GLU A 610 -7.56 -47.22 -7.03
N ASN A 611 -7.44 -46.56 -8.19
CA ASN A 611 -6.14 -46.23 -8.81
C ASN A 611 -5.36 -45.20 -7.98
N ILE A 612 -6.01 -44.12 -7.56
CA ILE A 612 -5.36 -43.08 -6.73
C ILE A 612 -5.00 -43.62 -5.34
N SER A 613 -5.85 -44.46 -4.75
CA SER A 613 -5.57 -45.11 -3.46
C SER A 613 -4.34 -46.04 -3.56
N LYS A 614 -4.18 -46.74 -4.67
CA LYS A 614 -3.00 -47.55 -4.93
C LYS A 614 -1.73 -46.71 -5.07
N GLN A 615 -1.81 -45.61 -5.83
CA GLN A 615 -0.70 -44.66 -5.98
C GLN A 615 -0.30 -44.03 -4.67
N LEU A 616 -1.25 -43.71 -3.78
CA LEU A 616 -1.00 -43.22 -2.44
C LEU A 616 -0.22 -44.26 -1.60
N SER A 617 -0.70 -45.51 -1.58
CA SER A 617 -0.05 -46.60 -0.86
C SER A 617 1.38 -46.91 -1.36
N ASP A 618 1.59 -46.87 -2.68
CA ASP A 618 2.91 -47.04 -3.28
C ASP A 618 3.86 -45.87 -2.89
N THR A 619 3.32 -44.62 -2.84
CA THR A 619 4.07 -43.44 -2.41
C THR A 619 4.43 -43.48 -0.92
N GLU A 620 3.50 -43.91 -0.05
CA GLU A 620 3.74 -44.14 1.38
C GLU A 620 4.85 -45.15 1.62
N SER A 621 4.85 -46.28 0.87
CA SER A 621 5.89 -47.30 0.96
C SER A 621 7.28 -46.78 0.57
N ASN A 622 7.35 -45.98 -0.49
CA ASN A 622 8.61 -45.37 -0.93
C ASN A 622 9.11 -44.34 0.08
N LEU A 623 8.21 -43.55 0.66
CA LEU A 623 8.52 -42.55 1.67
C LEU A 623 9.09 -43.20 2.95
N GLN A 624 8.54 -44.33 3.37
CA GLN A 624 9.04 -45.10 4.49
C GLN A 624 10.47 -45.63 4.28
N GLN A 625 10.78 -46.09 3.04
CA GLN A 625 12.14 -46.52 2.70
C GLN A 625 13.15 -45.37 2.67
N LEU A 626 12.71 -44.17 2.30
CA LEU A 626 13.58 -42.99 2.30
C LEU A 626 13.82 -42.48 3.73
N TYR A 627 12.84 -42.57 4.63
CA TYR A 627 13.04 -42.26 6.05
C TYR A 627 14.05 -43.21 6.72
N GLU A 628 14.03 -44.53 6.38
CA GLU A 628 15.03 -45.49 6.86
C GLU A 628 16.43 -45.14 6.39
N LYS A 629 16.56 -44.68 5.12
CA LYS A 629 17.84 -44.20 4.58
C LYS A 629 18.30 -42.91 5.24
N TRP A 630 17.37 -41.97 5.45
CA TRP A 630 17.65 -40.71 6.13
C TRP A 630 18.17 -40.94 7.55
N GLU A 631 17.51 -41.82 8.31
CA GLU A 631 17.94 -42.18 9.66
C GLU A 631 19.33 -42.82 9.68
N HIS A 632 19.60 -43.71 8.75
CA HIS A 632 20.92 -44.33 8.60
C HIS A 632 22.02 -43.31 8.25
N PHE A 633 21.79 -42.37 7.34
CA PHE A 633 22.77 -41.33 7.01
C PHE A 633 22.93 -40.31 8.14
N SER A 634 21.86 -39.99 8.86
CA SER A 634 21.90 -39.14 10.03
C SER A 634 22.73 -39.74 11.18
N GLU A 635 22.59 -41.05 11.42
CA GLU A 635 23.42 -41.80 12.40
C GLU A 635 24.89 -41.84 12.02
N LEU A 636 25.23 -41.86 10.70
CA LEU A 636 26.62 -41.84 10.24
C LEU A 636 27.28 -40.48 10.41
N LEU A 637 26.51 -39.41 10.55
CA LEU A 637 26.99 -38.03 10.75
C LEU A 637 27.03 -37.62 12.24
N ALA A 638 26.29 -38.31 13.12
CA ALA A 638 26.29 -38.11 14.56
C ALA A 638 27.51 -38.84 15.21
#